data_0d262bd6577b761bcd535b81019ef945
#
_entry.id   0d262bd6577b761bcd535b81019ef945
#
_cell.length_a   1.000
_cell.length_b   1.000
_cell.length_c   1.000
_cell.angle_alpha   90.00
_cell.angle_beta   90.00
_cell.angle_gamma   90.00
#
_symmetry.space_group_name_H-M   'P 1'
#
loop_
_entity.id
_entity.type
_entity.pdbx_description
1 polymer ?
#
loop_
_entity_poly.entity_id
_entity_poly.type
_entity_poly.pdbx_seq_one_letter_code
_entity_poly.pdbx_strand_id
1 'polypeptide(L)'
;MEKLRHLFRPLKIGSMEVQNRIVMSGMDPGFGIDDDGCVTDQLIEYLVERARSRPGMIITGANPVHPLGTYDPNTIRAVPLWEERVLPSLERMVKAVHEHDVKFGAQLVHAGLAHLPQPSVCPSVIPELANAGAPVREATRDELKEYVRAFATAAEHAVRAGFDFVEIHGGHGYLINTFLAPLFNRRGDEYGGSFENRIRFLLEVVRAVRLRIGPAVPIGVRVNGDDFTGQEGWNLADLVRLAPILEKETVDYINITAGASTMGTLEYMVMPMYQEQGVFAPFSEEVKKHVSIPVGIVGRIKDPVMADRLIAEGKADLVVMARAQLADPEMVEKARKGDLADIRFCLADCLGCYEGILKHGEASCTVNPRLGREYLIKEVEGEKKATARKVLVAGAGCAGLEAARRAAFAGHKVILCESRAWIGGQVRLASMMPKRSDIGDIIPWYERQLNKLGVEIRLNVDVDAALLDDIKPDVLVIATGSLPEVPLGFVDGLSHIRDIEVLMIDELVEDARLTGDTVLVVGGDQIGLQVADYLAERGKAVAIVERAAHFGEKLATSDRRFLIRRLVEKGVKRYKNVEKVDIQPTDDVWMICGGKRERLPGIDTIVLANERRPNIFLAELADKKGIEKHIVGDAGGVAAEGQGTIMAAIATGYDVGRRI
;
A
#
# COMPACT_ATOMS: atom_id res chain seq x y z
N MET A 1 -8.82 26.61 -13.68
CA MET A 1 -8.94 25.59 -12.60
C MET A 1 -9.07 26.29 -11.27
N GLU A 2 -10.08 25.95 -10.49
CA GLU A 2 -10.23 26.45 -9.12
C GLU A 2 -9.00 26.01 -8.32
N LYS A 3 -8.30 26.97 -7.72
CA LYS A 3 -7.16 26.65 -6.84
C LYS A 3 -7.71 25.86 -5.65
N LEU A 4 -7.02 24.82 -5.20
CA LEU A 4 -7.33 23.98 -4.03
C LEU A 4 -7.21 24.81 -2.73
N ARG A 5 -8.06 25.85 -2.63
CA ARG A 5 -7.92 26.95 -1.65
C ARG A 5 -8.21 26.52 -0.21
N HIS A 6 -9.03 25.48 -0.03
CA HIS A 6 -9.36 25.00 1.31
C HIS A 6 -8.23 24.12 1.85
N LEU A 7 -7.63 23.30 1.00
CA LEU A 7 -6.51 22.42 1.34
C LEU A 7 -5.25 23.21 1.73
N PHE A 8 -4.99 24.34 1.06
CA PHE A 8 -3.82 25.19 1.27
C PHE A 8 -4.07 26.39 2.19
N ARG A 9 -5.18 26.41 2.96
CA ARG A 9 -5.36 27.39 4.03
C ARG A 9 -4.59 26.99 5.28
N PRO A 10 -3.87 27.92 5.93
CA PRO A 10 -3.25 27.67 7.23
C PRO A 10 -4.29 27.20 8.27
N LEU A 11 -3.79 26.47 9.26
CA LEU A 11 -4.59 26.00 10.39
C LEU A 11 -3.79 26.11 11.68
N LYS A 12 -4.43 26.61 12.73
CA LYS A 12 -3.86 26.65 14.07
C LYS A 12 -4.19 25.36 14.83
N ILE A 13 -3.18 24.73 15.45
CA ILE A 13 -3.29 23.52 16.27
C ILE A 13 -2.60 23.82 17.60
N GLY A 14 -3.35 24.08 18.66
CA GLY A 14 -2.80 24.58 19.91
C GLY A 14 -2.00 25.86 19.70
N SER A 15 -0.73 25.86 20.05
CA SER A 15 0.23 26.96 19.84
C SER A 15 0.85 27.00 18.46
N MET A 16 0.79 25.88 17.68
CA MET A 16 1.43 25.68 16.39
C MET A 16 0.51 26.15 15.26
N GLU A 17 1.10 26.71 14.20
CA GLU A 17 0.42 26.96 12.94
C GLU A 17 1.02 26.10 11.83
N VAL A 18 0.17 25.45 11.04
CA VAL A 18 0.55 24.67 9.84
C VAL A 18 0.13 25.42 8.58
N GLN A 19 0.99 25.44 7.57
CA GLN A 19 0.79 26.24 6.35
C GLN A 19 -0.26 25.66 5.37
N ASN A 20 -0.61 24.41 5.52
CA ASN A 20 -1.69 23.74 4.77
C ASN A 20 -2.23 22.55 5.58
N ARG A 21 -3.26 21.89 5.06
CA ARG A 21 -4.04 20.88 5.78
C ARG A 21 -3.67 19.44 5.40
N ILE A 22 -2.56 19.25 4.70
CA ILE A 22 -2.06 17.93 4.29
C ILE A 22 -1.12 17.39 5.37
N VAL A 23 -1.41 16.16 5.82
CA VAL A 23 -0.60 15.46 6.82
C VAL A 23 -0.01 14.20 6.20
N MET A 24 1.30 14.00 6.34
CA MET A 24 1.92 12.69 6.17
C MET A 24 1.84 11.95 7.50
N SER A 25 1.09 10.86 7.55
CA SER A 25 0.92 10.06 8.77
C SER A 25 2.20 9.39 9.23
N GLY A 26 2.30 9.15 10.52
CA GLY A 26 3.26 8.21 11.08
C GLY A 26 3.11 6.85 10.41
N MET A 27 4.21 6.40 9.83
CA MET A 27 4.31 5.15 9.11
C MET A 27 5.76 4.68 9.21
N ASP A 28 5.96 3.59 9.91
CA ASP A 28 7.28 2.99 10.00
C ASP A 28 7.60 2.28 8.67
N PRO A 29 8.63 2.72 7.95
CA PRO A 29 8.97 2.10 6.67
C PRO A 29 9.80 0.81 6.82
N GLY A 30 10.19 0.42 8.04
CA GLY A 30 11.00 -0.77 8.31
C GLY A 30 12.50 -0.61 7.99
N PHE A 31 12.92 0.51 7.42
CA PHE A 31 14.30 0.79 7.04
C PHE A 31 14.85 2.07 7.69
N GLY A 32 16.17 2.25 7.61
CA GLY A 32 16.85 3.48 8.02
C GLY A 32 17.02 3.64 9.52
N ILE A 33 17.02 2.53 10.24
CA ILE A 33 17.33 2.45 11.67
C ILE A 33 18.42 1.39 11.85
N ASP A 34 19.52 1.74 12.52
CA ASP A 34 20.64 0.85 12.75
C ASP A 34 20.39 -0.14 13.91
N ASP A 35 21.38 -0.97 14.21
CA ASP A 35 21.31 -1.98 15.27
C ASP A 35 21.20 -1.38 16.67
N ASP A 36 21.64 -0.13 16.85
CA ASP A 36 21.51 0.65 18.08
C ASP A 36 20.18 1.41 18.18
N GLY A 37 19.31 1.30 17.19
CA GLY A 37 18.04 2.02 17.11
C GLY A 37 18.17 3.47 16.70
N CYS A 38 19.35 3.89 16.22
CA CYS A 38 19.58 5.25 15.76
C CYS A 38 19.15 5.45 14.31
N VAL A 39 18.70 6.66 13.99
CA VAL A 39 18.28 7.02 12.65
C VAL A 39 19.47 7.18 11.72
N THR A 40 19.43 6.57 10.54
CA THR A 40 20.45 6.66 9.50
C THR A 40 20.06 7.65 8.40
N ASP A 41 21.01 7.94 7.49
CA ASP A 41 20.76 8.83 6.34
C ASP A 41 19.63 8.30 5.43
N GLN A 42 19.37 6.99 5.40
CA GLN A 42 18.29 6.41 4.63
C GLN A 42 16.92 6.94 5.09
N LEU A 43 16.63 6.94 6.40
CA LEU A 43 15.37 7.47 6.92
C LEU A 43 15.31 9.00 6.82
N ILE A 44 16.44 9.67 7.04
CA ILE A 44 16.52 11.13 6.91
C ILE A 44 16.17 11.56 5.49
N GLU A 45 16.82 11.00 4.48
CA GLU A 45 16.57 11.39 3.08
C GLU A 45 15.16 10.98 2.59
N TYR A 46 14.64 9.86 3.08
CA TYR A 46 13.25 9.49 2.86
C TYR A 46 12.27 10.57 3.34
N LEU A 47 12.47 11.12 4.55
CA LEU A 47 11.61 12.18 5.10
C LEU A 47 11.87 13.53 4.42
N VAL A 48 13.12 13.88 4.19
CA VAL A 48 13.53 15.12 3.51
C VAL A 48 12.94 15.21 2.10
N GLU A 49 12.93 14.12 1.35
CA GLU A 49 12.32 14.10 0.00
C GLU A 49 10.84 14.50 0.03
N ARG A 50 10.09 14.12 1.07
CA ARG A 50 8.69 14.52 1.26
C ARG A 50 8.57 15.93 1.84
N ALA A 51 9.48 16.30 2.73
CA ALA A 51 9.51 17.64 3.33
C ALA A 51 9.74 18.72 2.27
N ARG A 52 10.53 18.46 1.21
CA ARG A 52 10.72 19.38 0.06
C ARG A 52 9.41 19.80 -0.59
N SER A 53 8.40 18.95 -0.58
CA SER A 53 7.06 19.23 -1.12
C SER A 53 6.20 20.08 -0.17
N ARG A 54 6.65 20.30 1.07
CA ARG A 54 6.06 21.17 2.09
C ARG A 54 4.62 20.78 2.46
N PRO A 55 4.34 19.55 2.90
CA PRO A 55 3.07 19.24 3.58
C PRO A 55 2.95 20.09 4.85
N GLY A 56 1.73 20.25 5.37
CA GLY A 56 1.50 20.99 6.61
C GLY A 56 2.17 20.33 7.82
N MET A 57 2.11 19.00 7.87
CA MET A 57 2.69 18.18 8.93
C MET A 57 3.29 16.90 8.37
N ILE A 58 4.41 16.48 8.95
CA ILE A 58 4.93 15.11 8.83
C ILE A 58 4.97 14.51 10.23
N ILE A 59 4.51 13.27 10.37
CA ILE A 59 4.56 12.50 11.61
C ILE A 59 5.48 11.31 11.36
N THR A 60 6.50 11.12 12.18
CA THR A 60 7.38 9.94 12.12
C THR A 60 6.95 8.85 13.10
N GLY A 61 7.29 7.64 12.83
CA GLY A 61 7.05 6.49 13.68
C GLY A 61 5.98 5.56 13.09
N ALA A 62 5.45 4.62 13.87
CA ALA A 62 5.28 4.73 15.35
C ALA A 62 6.57 4.43 16.12
N ASN A 63 6.90 5.30 17.07
CA ASN A 63 8.08 5.14 17.92
C ASN A 63 7.66 4.48 19.24
N PRO A 64 8.18 3.29 19.56
CA PRO A 64 7.90 2.61 20.82
C PRO A 64 8.41 3.42 22.03
N VAL A 65 7.61 3.39 23.10
CA VAL A 65 7.92 4.13 24.33
C VAL A 65 8.49 3.26 25.44
N HIS A 66 8.50 1.93 25.26
CA HIS A 66 8.93 0.96 26.27
C HIS A 66 9.46 -0.32 25.60
N PRO A 67 10.44 -1.05 26.19
CA PRO A 67 10.98 -2.28 25.61
C PRO A 67 9.90 -3.35 25.31
N LEU A 68 8.92 -3.53 26.22
CA LEU A 68 7.77 -4.44 25.99
C LEU A 68 6.71 -3.88 25.02
N GLY A 69 6.92 -2.68 24.53
CA GLY A 69 6.01 -2.02 23.56
C GLY A 69 6.58 -1.91 22.16
N THR A 70 7.72 -2.54 21.87
CA THR A 70 8.34 -2.55 20.55
C THR A 70 7.70 -3.61 19.63
N TYR A 71 8.03 -3.57 18.35
CA TYR A 71 7.72 -4.63 17.38
C TYR A 71 8.79 -5.73 17.41
N ASP A 72 8.55 -6.82 16.68
CA ASP A 72 9.60 -7.82 16.45
C ASP A 72 10.76 -7.17 15.69
N PRO A 73 11.95 -7.05 16.29
CA PRO A 73 13.11 -6.40 15.67
C PRO A 73 13.65 -7.16 14.44
N ASN A 74 13.26 -8.44 14.26
CA ASN A 74 13.59 -9.19 13.06
C ASN A 74 12.72 -8.81 11.86
N THR A 75 11.57 -8.16 12.10
CA THR A 75 10.64 -7.73 11.06
C THR A 75 10.58 -6.22 10.92
N ILE A 76 10.51 -5.46 12.01
CA ILE A 76 10.38 -4.01 11.99
C ILE A 76 11.31 -3.41 13.05
N ARG A 77 12.34 -2.68 12.60
CA ARG A 77 13.17 -1.85 13.49
C ARG A 77 12.48 -0.52 13.70
N ALA A 78 12.33 -0.12 14.94
CA ALA A 78 11.74 1.17 15.33
C ALA A 78 12.65 1.92 16.29
N VAL A 79 12.59 3.25 16.30
CA VAL A 79 13.40 4.09 17.19
C VAL A 79 12.95 3.90 18.64
N PRO A 80 13.82 3.40 19.54
CA PRO A 80 13.49 3.21 20.95
C PRO A 80 13.46 4.55 21.70
N LEU A 81 12.36 5.27 21.59
CA LEU A 81 12.26 6.66 22.07
C LEU A 81 12.31 6.78 23.62
N TRP A 82 12.36 5.67 24.33
CA TRP A 82 12.64 5.63 25.78
C TRP A 82 14.13 5.80 26.11
N GLU A 83 15.04 5.69 25.12
CA GLU A 83 16.49 5.76 25.32
C GLU A 83 17.09 7.08 24.88
N GLU A 84 17.88 7.70 25.75
CA GLU A 84 18.54 8.98 25.42
C GLU A 84 19.61 8.88 24.32
N ARG A 85 20.19 7.70 24.12
CA ARG A 85 21.25 7.48 23.11
C ARG A 85 20.78 7.77 21.67
N VAL A 86 19.47 7.71 21.40
CA VAL A 86 18.93 7.99 20.05
C VAL A 86 18.78 9.48 19.76
N LEU A 87 18.81 10.36 20.78
CA LEU A 87 18.54 11.79 20.64
C LEU A 87 19.44 12.48 19.59
N PRO A 88 20.78 12.28 19.56
CA PRO A 88 21.61 12.96 18.55
C PRO A 88 21.23 12.63 17.11
N SER A 89 20.80 11.39 16.85
CA SER A 89 20.35 10.98 15.52
C SER A 89 18.99 11.58 15.16
N LEU A 90 18.09 11.70 16.15
CA LEU A 90 16.79 12.36 15.98
C LEU A 90 16.94 13.87 15.78
N GLU A 91 17.81 14.55 16.52
CA GLU A 91 18.11 15.98 16.34
C GLU A 91 18.58 16.26 14.90
N ARG A 92 19.47 15.42 14.36
CA ARG A 92 19.92 15.51 12.97
C ARG A 92 18.78 15.37 11.99
N MET A 93 17.88 14.39 12.21
CA MET A 93 16.70 14.15 11.37
C MET A 93 15.73 15.33 11.43
N VAL A 94 15.40 15.81 12.63
CA VAL A 94 14.48 16.93 12.85
C VAL A 94 15.02 18.19 12.17
N LYS A 95 16.30 18.49 12.35
CA LYS A 95 16.95 19.64 11.69
C LYS A 95 16.84 19.56 10.18
N ALA A 96 17.11 18.39 9.57
CA ALA A 96 17.04 18.21 8.12
C ALA A 96 15.62 18.41 7.57
N VAL A 97 14.59 17.96 8.29
CA VAL A 97 13.18 18.19 7.91
C VAL A 97 12.80 19.67 8.04
N HIS A 98 13.22 20.34 9.13
CA HIS A 98 12.93 21.74 9.39
C HIS A 98 13.56 22.71 8.36
N GLU A 99 14.63 22.31 7.64
CA GLU A 99 15.18 23.10 6.54
C GLU A 99 14.15 23.37 5.43
N HIS A 100 13.04 22.61 5.41
CA HIS A 100 11.96 22.75 4.41
C HIS A 100 10.69 23.43 4.97
N ASP A 101 10.73 24.01 6.16
CA ASP A 101 9.60 24.74 6.78
C ASP A 101 8.35 23.84 6.93
N VAL A 102 8.53 22.61 7.44
CA VAL A 102 7.47 21.62 7.69
C VAL A 102 7.38 21.36 9.19
N LYS A 103 6.17 21.28 9.73
CA LYS A 103 5.94 20.86 11.10
C LYS A 103 6.15 19.36 11.25
N PHE A 104 7.02 18.96 12.17
CA PHE A 104 7.47 17.58 12.32
C PHE A 104 7.15 17.03 13.71
N GLY A 105 6.43 15.92 13.78
CA GLY A 105 5.97 15.31 15.02
C GLY A 105 6.40 13.85 15.19
N ALA A 106 6.51 13.43 16.45
CA ALA A 106 6.78 12.05 16.82
C ALA A 106 5.51 11.33 17.26
N GLN A 107 5.17 10.19 16.62
CA GLN A 107 4.08 9.33 17.08
C GLN A 107 4.61 8.35 18.14
N LEU A 108 3.94 8.30 19.29
CA LEU A 108 4.28 7.49 20.45
C LEU A 108 3.39 6.26 20.53
N VAL A 109 3.97 5.07 20.67
CA VAL A 109 3.22 3.80 20.67
C VAL A 109 3.71 2.82 21.72
N HIS A 110 2.81 2.00 22.21
CA HIS A 110 3.11 0.71 22.86
C HIS A 110 2.38 -0.37 22.08
N ALA A 111 3.12 -1.28 21.42
CA ALA A 111 2.59 -2.23 20.46
C ALA A 111 1.57 -3.24 21.10
N GLY A 112 1.67 -3.49 22.40
CA GLY A 112 0.73 -4.38 23.09
C GLY A 112 0.71 -5.80 22.51
N LEU A 113 -0.41 -6.24 21.98
CA LEU A 113 -0.57 -7.55 21.34
C LEU A 113 0.24 -7.72 20.05
N ALA A 114 0.69 -6.64 19.43
CA ALA A 114 1.55 -6.69 18.25
C ALA A 114 3.05 -6.78 18.59
N HIS A 115 3.39 -6.85 19.92
CA HIS A 115 4.77 -7.05 20.36
C HIS A 115 5.21 -8.51 20.14
N LEU A 116 6.32 -8.69 19.45
CA LEU A 116 7.03 -9.97 19.28
C LEU A 116 8.53 -9.69 19.40
N PRO A 117 9.36 -10.56 19.94
CA PRO A 117 9.03 -11.78 20.68
C PRO A 117 8.55 -11.45 22.09
N GLN A 118 7.90 -12.32 22.67
CA GLN A 118 7.16 -12.60 23.87
C GLN A 118 7.72 -12.11 25.23
N PRO A 119 6.83 -11.84 26.22
CA PRO A 119 5.36 -11.98 26.19
C PRO A 119 4.67 -10.66 25.79
N SER A 120 3.68 -10.76 24.92
CA SER A 120 2.81 -9.62 24.58
C SER A 120 1.93 -9.21 25.76
N VAL A 121 1.64 -7.93 25.90
CA VAL A 121 0.87 -7.35 27.00
C VAL A 121 -0.48 -6.85 26.49
N CYS A 122 -1.54 -7.14 27.22
CA CYS A 122 -2.91 -6.71 26.89
C CYS A 122 -3.71 -6.40 28.16
N PRO A 123 -4.90 -5.79 28.06
CA PRO A 123 -5.76 -5.55 29.22
C PRO A 123 -6.28 -6.85 29.85
N SER A 124 -6.62 -7.86 29.04
CA SER A 124 -7.12 -9.16 29.49
C SER A 124 -6.69 -10.27 28.54
N VAL A 125 -6.34 -11.44 29.04
CA VAL A 125 -6.04 -12.61 28.22
C VAL A 125 -7.34 -13.17 27.62
N ILE A 126 -7.43 -13.18 26.29
CA ILE A 126 -8.55 -13.73 25.55
C ILE A 126 -8.02 -14.85 24.67
N PRO A 127 -8.24 -16.13 25.04
CA PRO A 127 -7.65 -17.29 24.37
C PRO A 127 -8.00 -17.35 22.87
N GLU A 128 -9.21 -16.95 22.50
CA GLU A 128 -9.70 -16.95 21.12
C GLU A 128 -8.97 -15.94 20.22
N LEU A 129 -8.40 -14.90 20.82
CA LEU A 129 -7.71 -13.79 20.13
C LEU A 129 -6.20 -13.85 20.32
N ALA A 130 -5.71 -14.67 21.23
CA ALA A 130 -4.28 -14.92 21.37
C ALA A 130 -3.79 -15.61 20.08
N ASN A 131 -2.87 -14.99 19.38
CA ASN A 131 -2.24 -15.60 18.21
C ASN A 131 -1.67 -16.95 18.60
N ALA A 132 -1.97 -17.98 17.81
CA ALA A 132 -1.49 -19.33 18.05
C ALA A 132 0.06 -19.31 18.10
N GLY A 133 0.61 -19.48 19.30
CA GLY A 133 2.05 -19.58 19.54
C GLY A 133 2.70 -18.43 20.30
N ALA A 134 1.98 -17.33 20.57
CA ALA A 134 2.52 -16.21 21.31
C ALA A 134 1.98 -16.16 22.76
N PRO A 135 2.78 -16.27 23.84
CA PRO A 135 2.31 -16.04 25.20
C PRO A 135 1.83 -14.60 25.36
N VAL A 136 0.57 -14.45 25.72
CA VAL A 136 -0.07 -13.17 26.03
C VAL A 136 -0.37 -13.12 27.52
N ARG A 137 -0.10 -12.00 28.15
CA ARG A 137 -0.40 -11.80 29.56
C ARG A 137 -1.13 -10.49 29.83
N GLU A 138 -1.87 -10.47 30.92
CA GLU A 138 -2.54 -9.26 31.38
C GLU A 138 -1.51 -8.28 31.99
N ALA A 139 -1.69 -6.98 31.68
CA ALA A 139 -0.91 -5.92 32.31
C ALA A 139 -1.32 -5.74 33.77
N THR A 140 -0.33 -5.70 34.67
CA THR A 140 -0.55 -5.35 36.08
C THR A 140 -0.79 -3.84 36.22
N ARG A 141 -1.41 -3.41 37.34
CA ARG A 141 -1.61 -1.99 37.63
C ARG A 141 -0.31 -1.20 37.73
N ASP A 142 0.75 -1.82 38.25
CA ASP A 142 2.04 -1.15 38.39
C ASP A 142 2.75 -0.98 37.05
N GLU A 143 2.62 -1.96 36.16
CA GLU A 143 3.07 -1.83 34.77
C GLU A 143 2.30 -0.75 34.01
N LEU A 144 0.98 -0.61 34.21
CA LEU A 144 0.24 0.50 33.58
C LEU A 144 0.77 1.86 34.03
N LYS A 145 1.12 2.04 35.31
CA LYS A 145 1.75 3.25 35.80
C LYS A 145 3.16 3.46 35.19
N GLU A 146 3.89 2.36 34.98
CA GLU A 146 5.20 2.40 34.30
C GLU A 146 5.03 2.83 32.83
N TYR A 147 4.09 2.26 32.10
CA TYR A 147 3.81 2.64 30.71
C TYR A 147 3.36 4.10 30.60
N VAL A 148 2.53 4.60 31.52
CA VAL A 148 2.15 6.02 31.58
C VAL A 148 3.41 6.92 31.71
N ARG A 149 4.36 6.56 32.59
CA ARG A 149 5.63 7.28 32.73
C ARG A 149 6.50 7.17 31.49
N ALA A 150 6.51 5.99 30.83
CA ALA A 150 7.28 5.76 29.61
C ALA A 150 6.78 6.64 28.45
N PHE A 151 5.47 6.79 28.26
CA PHE A 151 4.90 7.74 27.30
C PHE A 151 5.34 9.18 27.57
N ALA A 152 5.33 9.59 28.84
CA ALA A 152 5.75 10.95 29.23
C ALA A 152 7.26 11.17 28.99
N THR A 153 8.10 10.17 29.28
CA THR A 153 9.56 10.23 29.02
C THR A 153 9.83 10.28 27.51
N ALA A 154 9.18 9.44 26.72
CA ALA A 154 9.33 9.46 25.27
C ALA A 154 8.89 10.79 24.65
N ALA A 155 7.82 11.39 25.17
CA ALA A 155 7.36 12.72 24.74
C ALA A 155 8.41 13.81 25.08
N GLU A 156 9.03 13.77 26.27
CA GLU A 156 10.14 14.68 26.63
C GLU A 156 11.35 14.50 25.70
N HIS A 157 11.72 13.26 25.40
CA HIS A 157 12.81 12.97 24.46
C HIS A 157 12.50 13.53 23.06
N ALA A 158 11.27 13.37 22.57
CA ALA A 158 10.86 13.96 21.30
C ALA A 158 11.02 15.50 21.31
N VAL A 159 10.55 16.17 22.36
CA VAL A 159 10.68 17.63 22.50
C VAL A 159 12.15 18.06 22.59
N ARG A 160 12.99 17.33 23.33
CA ARG A 160 14.42 17.58 23.41
C ARG A 160 15.13 17.41 22.08
N ALA A 161 14.70 16.45 21.27
CA ALA A 161 15.21 16.26 19.91
C ALA A 161 14.72 17.33 18.91
N GLY A 162 13.80 18.22 19.32
CA GLY A 162 13.32 19.36 18.53
C GLY A 162 12.05 19.12 17.75
N PHE A 163 11.30 18.04 17.97
CA PHE A 163 9.99 17.83 17.35
C PHE A 163 9.00 18.93 17.78
N ASP A 164 8.18 19.41 16.84
CA ASP A 164 7.18 20.47 17.07
C ASP A 164 5.99 20.01 17.92
N PHE A 165 5.64 18.72 17.85
CA PHE A 165 4.47 18.12 18.51
C PHE A 165 4.63 16.61 18.71
N VAL A 166 3.75 16.01 19.52
CA VAL A 166 3.67 14.56 19.67
C VAL A 166 2.27 14.05 19.36
N GLU A 167 2.16 12.83 18.84
CA GLU A 167 0.89 12.15 18.60
C GLU A 167 0.85 10.82 19.40
N ILE A 168 -0.13 10.67 20.30
CA ILE A 168 -0.34 9.44 21.06
C ILE A 168 -1.13 8.46 20.21
N HIS A 169 -0.60 7.26 19.98
CA HIS A 169 -1.25 6.27 19.16
C HIS A 169 -2.22 5.40 19.97
N GLY A 170 -3.51 5.69 19.85
CA GLY A 170 -4.61 4.99 20.51
C GLY A 170 -5.49 4.16 19.58
N GLY A 171 -4.99 3.70 18.43
CA GLY A 171 -5.71 2.92 17.43
C GLY A 171 -5.02 1.61 17.03
N HIS A 172 -5.51 0.98 15.98
CA HIS A 172 -4.93 -0.15 15.25
C HIS A 172 -4.72 -1.46 16.04
N GLY A 173 -5.39 -1.62 17.19
CA GLY A 173 -5.21 -2.81 18.03
C GLY A 173 -3.97 -2.77 18.93
N TYR A 174 -3.28 -1.62 19.00
CA TYR A 174 -2.18 -1.42 19.94
C TYR A 174 -2.69 -1.28 21.39
N LEU A 175 -1.77 -1.22 22.36
CA LEU A 175 -2.12 -1.32 23.78
C LEU A 175 -3.27 -0.40 24.19
N ILE A 176 -3.19 0.90 23.88
CA ILE A 176 -4.26 1.86 24.24
C ILE A 176 -5.58 1.48 23.59
N ASN A 177 -5.60 1.13 22.30
CA ASN A 177 -6.84 0.71 21.62
C ASN A 177 -7.46 -0.55 22.26
N THR A 178 -6.62 -1.51 22.66
CA THR A 178 -7.12 -2.72 23.34
C THR A 178 -7.77 -2.42 24.70
N PHE A 179 -7.31 -1.38 25.42
CA PHE A 179 -7.99 -0.91 26.64
C PHE A 179 -9.34 -0.25 26.34
N LEU A 180 -9.46 0.48 25.23
CA LEU A 180 -10.71 1.15 24.83
C LEU A 180 -11.79 0.13 24.44
N ALA A 181 -11.44 -0.95 23.74
CA ALA A 181 -12.37 -1.91 23.15
C ALA A 181 -12.87 -2.94 24.17
N PRO A 182 -14.18 -3.08 24.40
CA PRO A 182 -14.75 -4.09 25.31
C PRO A 182 -14.33 -5.53 24.98
N LEU A 183 -14.17 -5.83 23.70
CA LEU A 183 -13.74 -7.15 23.19
C LEU A 183 -12.43 -7.61 23.84
N PHE A 184 -11.48 -6.71 24.05
CA PHE A 184 -10.17 -7.02 24.65
C PHE A 184 -10.10 -6.70 26.13
N ASN A 185 -10.89 -5.73 26.60
CA ASN A 185 -10.82 -5.26 27.97
C ASN A 185 -11.96 -5.84 28.82
N ARG A 186 -11.73 -7.03 29.35
CA ARG A 186 -12.64 -7.74 30.27
C ARG A 186 -12.20 -7.60 31.74
N ARG A 187 -11.41 -6.57 32.07
CA ARG A 187 -10.93 -6.33 33.46
C ARG A 187 -12.07 -5.99 34.39
N GLY A 188 -11.96 -6.46 35.62
CA GLY A 188 -12.88 -6.15 36.72
C GLY A 188 -12.43 -5.02 37.64
N ASP A 189 -11.31 -4.34 37.30
CA ASP A 189 -10.76 -3.24 38.11
C ASP A 189 -11.10 -1.87 37.50
N GLU A 190 -10.46 -0.81 38.01
CA GLU A 190 -10.66 0.58 37.56
C GLU A 190 -10.29 0.86 36.11
N TYR A 191 -9.67 -0.07 35.38
CA TYR A 191 -9.30 0.04 33.99
C TYR A 191 -10.26 -0.70 33.03
N GLY A 192 -11.30 -1.40 33.54
CA GLY A 192 -12.22 -2.18 32.73
C GLY A 192 -13.70 -2.01 33.10
N GLY A 193 -14.57 -2.67 32.33
CA GLY A 193 -16.02 -2.59 32.51
C GLY A 193 -16.63 -1.33 31.90
N SER A 194 -16.88 -0.28 32.68
CA SER A 194 -17.54 0.95 32.19
C SER A 194 -16.70 1.68 31.14
N PHE A 195 -17.36 2.52 30.34
CA PHE A 195 -16.67 3.37 29.36
C PHE A 195 -15.61 4.26 30.05
N GLU A 196 -15.92 4.86 31.19
CA GLU A 196 -15.04 5.73 31.96
C GLU A 196 -13.78 5.00 32.42
N ASN A 197 -13.92 3.73 32.80
CA ASN A 197 -12.79 2.87 33.16
C ASN A 197 -11.93 2.50 31.95
N ARG A 198 -12.56 2.12 30.84
CA ARG A 198 -11.82 1.74 29.63
C ARG A 198 -10.99 2.87 29.03
N ILE A 199 -11.46 4.11 29.10
CA ILE A 199 -10.73 5.29 28.62
C ILE A 199 -9.65 5.77 29.61
N ARG A 200 -9.65 5.32 30.87
CA ARG A 200 -8.78 5.78 31.95
C ARG A 200 -7.30 5.73 31.58
N PHE A 201 -6.85 4.61 31.04
CA PHE A 201 -5.42 4.46 30.67
C PHE A 201 -4.98 5.50 29.64
N LEU A 202 -5.76 5.76 28.60
CA LEU A 202 -5.48 6.82 27.64
C LEU A 202 -5.42 8.20 28.31
N LEU A 203 -6.38 8.52 29.18
CA LEU A 203 -6.41 9.82 29.85
C LEU A 203 -5.23 10.02 30.79
N GLU A 204 -4.80 8.97 31.51
CA GLU A 204 -3.59 9.01 32.36
C GLU A 204 -2.33 9.27 31.51
N VAL A 205 -2.22 8.64 30.32
CA VAL A 205 -1.12 8.91 29.37
C VAL A 205 -1.16 10.35 28.90
N VAL A 206 -2.32 10.86 28.44
CA VAL A 206 -2.46 12.26 27.98
C VAL A 206 -2.05 13.26 29.08
N ARG A 207 -2.54 13.07 30.30
CA ARG A 207 -2.21 13.95 31.44
C ARG A 207 -0.73 13.91 31.80
N ALA A 208 -0.11 12.71 31.82
CA ALA A 208 1.30 12.57 32.13
C ALA A 208 2.20 13.19 31.06
N VAL A 209 1.85 13.01 29.77
CA VAL A 209 2.54 13.66 28.65
C VAL A 209 2.39 15.16 28.74
N ARG A 210 1.18 15.69 28.92
CA ARG A 210 0.93 17.15 29.06
C ARG A 210 1.69 17.76 30.23
N LEU A 211 1.70 17.08 31.37
CA LEU A 211 2.45 17.55 32.55
C LEU A 211 3.96 17.62 32.28
N ARG A 212 4.51 16.67 31.50
CA ARG A 212 5.94 16.56 31.22
C ARG A 212 6.42 17.58 30.18
N ILE A 213 5.67 17.75 29.07
CA ILE A 213 6.13 18.62 27.97
C ILE A 213 5.53 20.05 28.03
N GLY A 214 4.63 20.31 28.97
CA GLY A 214 4.02 21.63 29.16
C GLY A 214 2.95 21.98 28.12
N PRO A 215 2.34 23.18 28.23
CA PRO A 215 1.21 23.59 27.38
C PRO A 215 1.62 24.12 26.00
N ALA A 216 2.89 24.39 25.78
CA ALA A 216 3.38 25.00 24.54
C ALA A 216 3.55 24.01 23.38
N VAL A 217 3.70 22.72 23.68
CA VAL A 217 3.87 21.67 22.67
C VAL A 217 2.53 20.99 22.39
N PRO A 218 2.02 21.00 21.16
CA PRO A 218 0.76 20.34 20.84
C PRO A 218 0.80 18.83 21.05
N ILE A 219 -0.32 18.28 21.54
CA ILE A 219 -0.55 16.84 21.68
C ILE A 219 -1.71 16.45 20.76
N GLY A 220 -1.44 15.51 19.84
CA GLY A 220 -2.46 14.80 19.09
C GLY A 220 -2.80 13.46 19.68
N VAL A 221 -4.01 12.97 19.41
CA VAL A 221 -4.39 11.58 19.68
C VAL A 221 -4.89 10.93 18.40
N ARG A 222 -4.22 9.85 17.98
CA ARG A 222 -4.70 9.01 16.88
C ARG A 222 -5.55 7.89 17.43
N VAL A 223 -6.81 7.79 17.01
CA VAL A 223 -7.78 6.85 17.53
C VAL A 223 -8.66 6.27 16.43
N ASN A 224 -9.15 5.04 16.59
CA ASN A 224 -10.06 4.43 15.64
C ASN A 224 -11.45 5.07 15.70
N GLY A 225 -12.04 5.31 14.53
CA GLY A 225 -13.48 5.56 14.42
C GLY A 225 -14.28 4.28 14.62
N ASP A 226 -13.76 3.15 14.12
CA ASP A 226 -14.35 1.83 14.27
C ASP A 226 -13.24 0.76 14.14
N ASP A 227 -13.27 -0.27 15.00
CA ASP A 227 -12.39 -1.42 14.91
C ASP A 227 -12.89 -2.47 13.89
N PHE A 228 -14.13 -2.35 13.43
CA PHE A 228 -14.82 -3.31 12.55
C PHE A 228 -14.88 -4.75 13.11
N THR A 229 -14.94 -4.89 14.42
CA THR A 229 -14.99 -6.18 15.13
C THR A 229 -16.38 -6.52 15.68
N GLY A 230 -17.39 -5.76 15.29
CA GLY A 230 -18.77 -5.96 15.73
C GLY A 230 -19.12 -5.23 17.04
N GLN A 231 -20.18 -5.68 17.70
CA GLN A 231 -20.79 -4.95 18.83
C GLN A 231 -19.89 -4.80 20.07
N GLU A 232 -18.95 -5.74 20.28
CA GLU A 232 -18.00 -5.69 21.39
C GLU A 232 -16.71 -4.92 21.06
N GLY A 233 -16.56 -4.42 19.81
CA GLY A 233 -15.46 -3.59 19.39
C GLY A 233 -15.61 -2.12 19.84
N TRP A 234 -14.54 -1.36 19.68
CA TRP A 234 -14.59 0.08 19.72
C TRP A 234 -15.28 0.60 18.45
N ASN A 235 -16.15 1.59 18.58
CA ASN A 235 -16.95 2.10 17.47
C ASN A 235 -17.13 3.64 17.52
N LEU A 236 -17.80 4.19 16.49
CA LEU A 236 -18.00 5.64 16.36
C LEU A 236 -18.75 6.25 17.56
N ALA A 237 -19.70 5.55 18.14
CA ALA A 237 -20.45 6.08 19.30
C ALA A 237 -19.54 6.28 20.52
N ASP A 238 -18.60 5.33 20.74
CA ASP A 238 -17.59 5.47 21.78
C ASP A 238 -16.62 6.63 21.48
N LEU A 239 -16.20 6.81 20.22
CA LEU A 239 -15.34 7.91 19.83
C LEU A 239 -16.01 9.28 20.01
N VAL A 240 -17.27 9.40 19.66
CA VAL A 240 -18.08 10.63 19.86
C VAL A 240 -18.17 10.99 21.35
N ARG A 241 -18.27 9.99 22.24
CA ARG A 241 -18.22 10.22 23.70
C ARG A 241 -16.83 10.62 24.18
N LEU A 242 -15.77 10.02 23.63
CA LEU A 242 -14.40 10.28 24.02
C LEU A 242 -13.89 11.65 23.57
N ALA A 243 -14.24 12.10 22.38
CA ALA A 243 -13.67 13.29 21.75
C ALA A 243 -13.77 14.56 22.61
N PRO A 244 -14.94 14.96 23.19
CA PRO A 244 -15.02 16.14 24.06
C PRO A 244 -14.27 15.95 25.40
N ILE A 245 -14.02 14.71 25.84
CA ILE A 245 -13.20 14.43 27.01
C ILE A 245 -11.73 14.71 26.68
N LEU A 246 -11.24 14.27 25.51
CA LEU A 246 -9.86 14.56 25.05
C LEU A 246 -9.61 16.07 24.94
N GLU A 247 -10.57 16.83 24.41
CA GLU A 247 -10.47 18.29 24.33
C GLU A 247 -10.34 18.92 25.72
N LYS A 248 -11.14 18.47 26.72
CA LYS A 248 -11.02 18.92 28.12
C LYS A 248 -9.68 18.55 28.76
N GLU A 249 -9.10 17.42 28.36
CA GLU A 249 -7.75 16.99 28.80
C GLU A 249 -6.62 17.67 28.03
N THR A 250 -6.93 18.75 27.32
CA THR A 250 -5.97 19.59 26.57
C THR A 250 -5.25 18.88 25.42
N VAL A 251 -5.92 17.95 24.75
CA VAL A 251 -5.52 17.44 23.44
C VAL A 251 -5.77 18.53 22.40
N ASP A 252 -4.81 18.77 21.52
CA ASP A 252 -4.86 19.88 20.55
C ASP A 252 -5.44 19.47 19.19
N TYR A 253 -5.42 18.17 18.84
CA TYR A 253 -6.09 17.63 17.66
C TYR A 253 -6.38 16.14 17.79
N ILE A 254 -7.38 15.66 17.06
CA ILE A 254 -7.74 14.24 16.97
C ILE A 254 -7.49 13.77 15.54
N ASN A 255 -6.75 12.67 15.38
CA ASN A 255 -6.48 12.02 14.08
C ASN A 255 -7.23 10.70 13.99
N ILE A 256 -8.30 10.65 13.18
CA ILE A 256 -9.19 9.48 13.11
C ILE A 256 -8.66 8.48 12.09
N THR A 257 -8.56 7.23 12.53
CA THR A 257 -8.18 6.05 11.73
C THR A 257 -9.20 4.93 11.94
N ALA A 258 -8.93 3.71 11.48
CA ALA A 258 -9.84 2.59 11.71
C ALA A 258 -9.14 1.23 11.52
N GLY A 259 -9.81 0.16 11.98
CA GLY A 259 -9.33 -1.21 11.87
C GLY A 259 -8.20 -1.53 12.84
N ALA A 260 -7.89 -2.83 12.97
CA ALA A 260 -6.87 -3.30 13.90
C ALA A 260 -6.14 -4.53 13.34
N SER A 261 -4.80 -4.49 13.38
CA SER A 261 -3.94 -5.55 12.86
C SER A 261 -4.13 -6.88 13.61
N THR A 262 -4.31 -6.80 14.92
CA THR A 262 -4.44 -7.96 15.83
C THR A 262 -5.82 -8.58 15.84
N MET A 263 -6.81 -7.96 15.22
CA MET A 263 -8.22 -8.36 15.26
C MET A 263 -8.77 -8.91 13.93
N GLY A 264 -7.91 -9.17 12.96
CA GLY A 264 -8.37 -9.63 11.63
C GLY A 264 -9.06 -8.58 10.79
N THR A 265 -8.96 -7.29 11.15
CA THR A 265 -9.53 -6.15 10.42
C THR A 265 -8.46 -5.25 9.82
N LEU A 266 -7.30 -5.83 9.53
CA LEU A 266 -6.14 -5.20 8.91
C LEU A 266 -6.47 -4.46 7.62
N GLU A 267 -7.37 -5.01 6.83
CA GLU A 267 -7.81 -4.43 5.55
C GLU A 267 -8.52 -3.07 5.70
N TYR A 268 -8.96 -2.69 6.89
CA TYR A 268 -9.47 -1.35 7.18
C TYR A 268 -8.38 -0.41 7.71
N MET A 269 -7.31 -0.95 8.28
CA MET A 269 -6.13 -0.18 8.68
C MET A 269 -5.32 0.25 7.43
N VAL A 270 -5.07 -0.69 6.52
CA VAL A 270 -4.36 -0.45 5.25
C VAL A 270 -5.26 -0.87 4.09
N MET A 271 -6.14 0.06 3.71
CA MET A 271 -7.20 -0.21 2.74
C MET A 271 -6.67 -0.37 1.32
N PRO A 272 -7.00 -1.50 0.65
CA PRO A 272 -6.75 -1.70 -0.75
C PRO A 272 -7.79 -0.99 -1.63
N MET A 273 -7.61 -1.10 -2.95
CA MET A 273 -8.45 -0.44 -3.95
C MET A 273 -9.93 -0.86 -3.94
N TYR A 274 -10.28 -1.96 -3.31
CA TYR A 274 -11.68 -2.42 -3.18
C TYR A 274 -12.54 -1.51 -2.29
N GLN A 275 -11.95 -0.68 -1.45
CA GLN A 275 -12.64 0.30 -0.63
C GLN A 275 -12.75 1.66 -1.35
N GLU A 276 -13.80 2.38 -1.09
CA GLU A 276 -13.99 3.73 -1.65
C GLU A 276 -12.98 4.72 -1.04
N GLN A 277 -12.60 5.73 -1.82
CA GLN A 277 -11.77 6.82 -1.31
C GLN A 277 -12.59 7.67 -0.32
N GLY A 278 -11.95 8.09 0.79
CA GLY A 278 -12.61 8.92 1.80
C GLY A 278 -13.65 8.19 2.63
N VAL A 279 -13.69 6.85 2.62
CA VAL A 279 -14.70 6.02 3.28
C VAL A 279 -14.89 6.33 4.77
N PHE A 280 -13.86 6.87 5.45
CA PHE A 280 -13.94 7.25 6.87
C PHE A 280 -14.33 8.70 7.11
N ALA A 281 -14.57 9.51 6.07
CA ALA A 281 -14.99 10.89 6.24
C ALA A 281 -16.25 11.08 7.12
N PRO A 282 -17.24 10.16 7.13
CA PRO A 282 -18.35 10.25 8.06
C PRO A 282 -17.94 10.22 9.55
N PHE A 283 -16.83 9.56 9.90
CA PHE A 283 -16.36 9.54 11.28
C PHE A 283 -15.89 10.93 11.75
N SER A 284 -15.06 11.59 10.93
CA SER A 284 -14.60 12.95 11.26
C SER A 284 -15.72 13.97 11.20
N GLU A 285 -16.64 13.87 10.25
CA GLU A 285 -17.82 14.72 10.15
C GLU A 285 -18.67 14.64 11.43
N GLU A 286 -18.89 13.45 11.98
CA GLU A 286 -19.64 13.28 13.23
C GLU A 286 -18.89 13.83 14.43
N VAL A 287 -17.62 13.48 14.60
CA VAL A 287 -16.79 13.93 15.73
C VAL A 287 -16.67 15.45 15.77
N LYS A 288 -16.55 16.13 14.64
CA LYS A 288 -16.47 17.60 14.54
C LYS A 288 -17.69 18.33 15.09
N LYS A 289 -18.84 17.69 15.19
CA LYS A 289 -20.05 18.30 15.82
C LYS A 289 -19.91 18.44 17.34
N HIS A 290 -18.94 17.74 17.95
CA HIS A 290 -18.81 17.62 19.40
C HIS A 290 -17.54 18.25 19.97
N VAL A 291 -16.60 18.73 19.11
CA VAL A 291 -15.34 19.35 19.52
C VAL A 291 -15.03 20.60 18.72
N SER A 292 -14.22 21.49 19.28
CA SER A 292 -13.71 22.69 18.60
C SER A 292 -12.26 22.54 18.10
N ILE A 293 -11.52 21.56 18.62
CA ILE A 293 -10.16 21.26 18.19
C ILE A 293 -10.17 20.62 16.79
N PRO A 294 -9.10 20.80 15.99
CA PRO A 294 -8.97 20.21 14.67
C PRO A 294 -9.13 18.69 14.64
N VAL A 295 -9.86 18.19 13.64
CA VAL A 295 -10.05 16.76 13.40
C VAL A 295 -9.46 16.37 12.05
N GLY A 296 -8.52 15.42 12.09
CA GLY A 296 -7.89 14.82 10.93
C GLY A 296 -8.53 13.50 10.55
N ILE A 297 -8.51 13.18 9.25
CA ILE A 297 -9.06 11.93 8.72
C ILE A 297 -8.10 11.23 7.74
N VAL A 298 -8.00 9.92 7.89
CA VAL A 298 -7.43 9.02 6.87
C VAL A 298 -8.57 8.37 6.07
N GLY A 299 -8.25 7.53 5.11
CA GLY A 299 -9.27 6.74 4.42
C GLY A 299 -9.05 6.68 2.93
N ARG A 300 -7.86 6.21 2.49
CA ARG A 300 -7.54 6.05 1.06
C ARG A 300 -7.66 7.35 0.23
N ILE A 301 -7.42 8.50 0.87
CA ILE A 301 -7.43 9.79 0.18
C ILE A 301 -6.11 9.95 -0.54
N LYS A 302 -6.13 9.92 -1.88
CA LYS A 302 -4.96 10.07 -2.75
C LYS A 302 -5.03 11.28 -3.66
N ASP A 303 -6.23 11.79 -3.91
CA ASP A 303 -6.49 12.92 -4.80
C ASP A 303 -6.59 14.23 -4.00
N PRO A 304 -5.73 15.25 -4.29
CA PRO A 304 -5.82 16.55 -3.65
C PRO A 304 -7.15 17.29 -3.90
N VAL A 305 -7.84 17.02 -5.02
CA VAL A 305 -9.16 17.62 -5.29
C VAL A 305 -10.20 17.08 -4.30
N MET A 306 -10.16 15.78 -4.06
CA MET A 306 -11.02 15.17 -3.04
C MET A 306 -10.67 15.69 -1.65
N ALA A 307 -9.38 15.81 -1.32
CA ALA A 307 -8.92 16.35 -0.06
C ALA A 307 -9.43 17.78 0.17
N ASP A 308 -9.34 18.66 -0.82
CA ASP A 308 -9.87 20.03 -0.76
C ASP A 308 -11.39 20.04 -0.52
N ARG A 309 -12.11 19.16 -1.22
CA ARG A 309 -13.57 19.02 -1.08
C ARG A 309 -13.99 18.59 0.33
N LEU A 310 -13.31 17.61 0.93
CA LEU A 310 -13.60 17.15 2.30
C LEU A 310 -13.45 18.27 3.33
N ILE A 311 -12.47 19.15 3.15
CA ILE A 311 -12.26 20.31 4.00
C ILE A 311 -13.32 21.39 3.70
N ALA A 312 -13.61 21.66 2.43
CA ALA A 312 -14.61 22.64 2.00
C ALA A 312 -16.02 22.31 2.54
N GLU A 313 -16.37 21.03 2.56
CA GLU A 313 -17.63 20.50 3.09
C GLU A 313 -17.66 20.42 4.64
N GLY A 314 -16.58 20.80 5.31
CA GLY A 314 -16.48 20.77 6.77
C GLY A 314 -16.36 19.37 7.38
N LYS A 315 -16.07 18.34 6.57
CA LYS A 315 -15.97 16.94 7.01
C LYS A 315 -14.67 16.66 7.77
N ALA A 316 -13.62 17.43 7.53
CA ALA A 316 -12.35 17.33 8.23
C ALA A 316 -11.66 18.70 8.29
N ASP A 317 -10.67 18.84 9.18
CA ASP A 317 -9.80 20.02 9.25
C ASP A 317 -8.41 19.71 8.68
N LEU A 318 -7.98 18.44 8.78
CA LEU A 318 -6.73 17.89 8.28
C LEU A 318 -7.03 16.64 7.46
N VAL A 319 -6.32 16.47 6.35
CA VAL A 319 -6.40 15.27 5.50
C VAL A 319 -5.08 14.53 5.50
N VAL A 320 -5.13 13.27 5.93
CA VAL A 320 -3.94 12.44 6.10
C VAL A 320 -3.70 11.59 4.85
N MET A 321 -2.66 11.91 4.08
CA MET A 321 -2.39 11.37 2.75
C MET A 321 -1.04 10.63 2.69
N ALA A 322 -0.85 9.61 3.55
CA ALA A 322 0.43 8.92 3.67
C ALA A 322 0.90 8.24 2.37
N ARG A 323 0.17 7.23 1.89
CA ARG A 323 0.56 6.45 0.69
C ARG A 323 0.63 7.28 -0.59
N ALA A 324 -0.14 8.36 -0.69
CA ALA A 324 -0.05 9.30 -1.80
C ALA A 324 1.35 9.93 -1.87
N GLN A 325 1.93 10.30 -0.72
CA GLN A 325 3.28 10.86 -0.63
C GLN A 325 4.40 9.79 -0.75
N LEU A 326 4.08 8.50 -0.58
CA LEU A 326 5.01 7.43 -0.97
C LEU A 326 5.09 7.27 -2.48
N ALA A 327 3.94 7.30 -3.13
CA ALA A 327 3.82 7.17 -4.58
C ALA A 327 4.45 8.38 -5.29
N ASP A 328 4.17 9.58 -4.80
CA ASP A 328 4.72 10.83 -5.32
C ASP A 328 5.16 11.76 -4.19
N PRO A 329 6.47 11.85 -3.88
CA PRO A 329 6.96 12.74 -2.84
C PRO A 329 6.74 14.23 -3.17
N GLU A 330 6.58 14.59 -4.44
CA GLU A 330 6.33 15.97 -4.90
C GLU A 330 4.83 16.32 -4.97
N MET A 331 3.95 15.41 -4.55
CA MET A 331 2.50 15.54 -4.70
C MET A 331 1.95 16.88 -4.15
N VAL A 332 2.42 17.31 -2.98
CA VAL A 332 1.91 18.54 -2.34
C VAL A 332 2.30 19.79 -3.13
N GLU A 333 3.53 19.85 -3.62
CA GLU A 333 4.00 20.95 -4.45
C GLU A 333 3.31 21.00 -5.82
N LYS A 334 3.13 19.83 -6.46
CA LYS A 334 2.35 19.72 -7.72
C LYS A 334 0.90 20.17 -7.50
N ALA A 335 0.28 19.74 -6.41
CA ALA A 335 -1.08 20.18 -6.06
C ALA A 335 -1.16 21.71 -5.81
N ARG A 336 -0.16 22.29 -5.13
CA ARG A 336 -0.08 23.75 -4.88
C ARG A 336 0.05 24.54 -6.17
N LYS A 337 0.84 24.05 -7.13
CA LYS A 337 1.03 24.67 -8.46
C LYS A 337 -0.18 24.46 -9.38
N GLY A 338 -1.04 23.50 -9.11
CA GLY A 338 -2.15 23.09 -9.97
C GLY A 338 -1.76 22.07 -11.04
N ASP A 339 -0.58 21.46 -10.92
CA ASP A 339 -0.05 20.45 -11.85
C ASP A 339 -0.60 19.05 -11.53
N LEU A 340 -1.92 18.95 -11.33
CA LEU A 340 -2.58 17.74 -10.84
C LEU A 340 -2.36 16.51 -11.73
N ALA A 341 -2.29 16.72 -13.04
CA ALA A 341 -2.06 15.65 -14.00
C ALA A 341 -0.62 15.08 -13.95
N ASP A 342 0.30 15.76 -13.28
CA ASP A 342 1.68 15.30 -13.07
C ASP A 342 1.85 14.47 -11.78
N ILE A 343 0.81 14.39 -10.96
CA ILE A 343 0.84 13.58 -9.74
C ILE A 343 0.78 12.10 -10.11
N ARG A 344 1.75 11.33 -9.61
CA ARG A 344 1.78 9.87 -9.73
C ARG A 344 0.96 9.26 -8.59
N PHE A 345 -0.26 8.87 -8.89
CA PHE A 345 -1.19 8.38 -7.88
C PHE A 345 -0.80 7.00 -7.31
N CYS A 346 -1.08 6.81 -6.02
CA CYS A 346 -1.02 5.50 -5.37
C CYS A 346 -2.09 4.57 -5.96
N LEU A 347 -1.70 3.35 -6.34
CA LEU A 347 -2.62 2.35 -6.91
C LEU A 347 -3.46 1.63 -5.84
N ALA A 348 -3.12 1.81 -4.56
CA ALA A 348 -3.77 1.14 -3.44
C ALA A 348 -3.77 -0.40 -3.51
N ASP A 349 -2.76 -0.98 -4.15
CA ASP A 349 -2.52 -2.42 -4.22
C ASP A 349 -1.88 -2.98 -2.95
N CYS A 350 -1.34 -2.13 -2.09
CA CYS A 350 -0.70 -2.43 -0.80
C CYS A 350 0.51 -3.37 -0.88
N LEU A 351 0.94 -3.76 -2.09
CA LEU A 351 1.95 -4.80 -2.31
C LEU A 351 3.35 -4.37 -1.82
N GLY A 352 3.80 -3.20 -2.22
CA GLY A 352 5.15 -2.73 -1.86
C GLY A 352 5.22 -2.12 -0.46
N CYS A 353 4.22 -1.37 -0.04
CA CYS A 353 4.27 -0.65 1.24
C CYS A 353 4.04 -1.57 2.45
N TYR A 354 2.82 -2.06 2.64
CA TYR A 354 2.49 -2.83 3.83
C TYR A 354 2.91 -4.29 3.72
N GLU A 355 2.61 -4.95 2.61
CA GLU A 355 3.02 -6.34 2.39
C GLU A 355 4.55 -6.47 2.33
N GLY A 356 5.24 -5.45 1.79
CA GLY A 356 6.70 -5.38 1.81
C GLY A 356 7.27 -5.40 3.23
N ILE A 357 6.69 -4.63 4.14
CA ILE A 357 7.07 -4.66 5.56
C ILE A 357 6.82 -6.05 6.16
N LEU A 358 5.66 -6.64 5.91
CA LEU A 358 5.31 -7.95 6.49
C LEU A 358 6.20 -9.10 5.98
N LYS A 359 6.59 -9.07 4.70
CA LYS A 359 7.35 -10.17 4.07
C LYS A 359 8.86 -9.95 4.09
N HIS A 360 9.30 -8.71 3.98
CA HIS A 360 10.70 -8.38 3.75
C HIS A 360 11.28 -7.43 4.81
N GLY A 361 10.46 -7.00 5.78
CA GLY A 361 10.86 -6.06 6.83
C GLY A 361 10.96 -4.61 6.37
N GLU A 362 10.83 -4.32 5.07
CA GLU A 362 11.01 -2.98 4.51
C GLU A 362 9.89 -2.61 3.53
N ALA A 363 9.49 -1.35 3.58
CA ALA A 363 8.55 -0.79 2.63
C ALA A 363 9.21 -0.50 1.29
N SER A 364 8.46 -0.76 0.22
CA SER A 364 8.72 -0.28 -1.14
C SER A 364 7.44 0.33 -1.72
N CYS A 365 7.46 0.78 -2.96
CA CYS A 365 6.27 1.30 -3.61
C CYS A 365 6.15 0.78 -5.03
N THR A 366 4.96 0.30 -5.37
CA THR A 366 4.66 -0.24 -6.71
C THR A 366 4.95 0.75 -7.82
N VAL A 367 4.69 2.04 -7.62
CA VAL A 367 4.87 3.07 -8.66
C VAL A 367 6.09 3.97 -8.43
N ASN A 368 6.72 3.92 -7.26
CA ASN A 368 7.89 4.73 -6.94
C ASN A 368 9.10 3.86 -6.60
N PRO A 369 9.92 3.48 -7.59
CA PRO A 369 11.07 2.61 -7.39
C PRO A 369 12.22 3.25 -6.61
N ARG A 370 12.11 4.54 -6.27
CA ARG A 370 13.09 5.25 -5.42
C ARG A 370 12.79 5.15 -3.93
N LEU A 371 11.59 4.72 -3.56
CA LEU A 371 11.21 4.64 -2.14
C LEU A 371 12.22 3.80 -1.35
N GLY A 372 12.79 4.38 -0.29
CA GLY A 372 13.85 3.77 0.51
C GLY A 372 15.26 3.82 -0.10
N ARG A 373 15.39 4.37 -1.33
CA ARG A 373 16.65 4.51 -2.07
C ARG A 373 17.03 5.98 -2.31
N GLU A 374 16.32 6.93 -1.70
CA GLU A 374 16.50 8.38 -1.89
C GLU A 374 17.91 8.84 -1.49
N TYR A 375 18.51 8.18 -0.49
CA TYR A 375 19.88 8.48 -0.04
C TYR A 375 20.96 8.02 -1.04
N LEU A 376 20.66 7.01 -1.88
CA LEU A 376 21.57 6.50 -2.92
C LEU A 376 21.33 7.15 -4.28
N ILE A 377 20.08 7.45 -4.58
CA ILE A 377 19.65 7.89 -5.91
C ILE A 377 19.12 9.31 -5.80
N LYS A 378 19.96 10.27 -6.11
CA LYS A 378 19.54 11.66 -6.28
C LYS A 378 19.11 11.84 -7.73
N GLU A 379 17.85 12.23 -7.97
CA GLU A 379 17.37 12.66 -9.29
C GLU A 379 17.53 14.18 -9.36
N VAL A 380 18.52 14.64 -10.10
CA VAL A 380 18.72 16.07 -10.35
C VAL A 380 18.12 16.38 -11.71
N GLU A 381 17.12 17.28 -11.74
CA GLU A 381 16.53 17.74 -12.98
C GLU A 381 17.59 18.46 -13.83
N GLY A 382 17.74 18.03 -15.10
CA GLY A 382 18.73 18.59 -16.01
C GLY A 382 20.09 17.89 -15.98
N GLU A 383 20.34 16.92 -15.13
CA GLU A 383 21.55 16.10 -15.15
C GLU A 383 21.50 15.12 -16.33
N LYS A 384 22.10 15.53 -17.46
CA LYS A 384 22.15 14.73 -18.68
C LYS A 384 23.46 13.95 -18.74
N LYS A 385 23.40 12.72 -19.29
CA LYS A 385 24.62 11.97 -19.60
C LYS A 385 25.44 12.70 -20.69
N ALA A 386 26.74 12.58 -20.61
CA ALA A 386 27.66 13.28 -21.53
C ALA A 386 27.46 12.88 -23.01
N THR A 387 26.99 11.64 -23.26
CA THR A 387 26.75 11.13 -24.61
C THR A 387 25.34 10.60 -24.75
N ALA A 388 24.54 11.27 -25.59
CA ALA A 388 23.18 10.83 -25.91
C ALA A 388 23.23 9.60 -26.84
N ARG A 389 22.53 8.53 -26.46
CA ARG A 389 22.36 7.29 -27.23
C ARG A 389 20.98 7.23 -27.86
N LYS A 390 20.83 6.47 -28.93
CA LYS A 390 19.54 6.13 -29.52
C LYS A 390 19.04 4.84 -28.90
N VAL A 391 17.97 4.93 -28.12
CA VAL A 391 17.38 3.80 -27.38
C VAL A 391 16.05 3.42 -28.02
N LEU A 392 15.92 2.17 -28.43
CA LEU A 392 14.67 1.57 -28.87
C LEU A 392 14.09 0.73 -27.72
N VAL A 393 12.85 1.00 -27.34
CA VAL A 393 12.11 0.22 -26.34
C VAL A 393 11.01 -0.55 -27.07
N ALA A 394 11.02 -1.88 -26.94
CA ALA A 394 10.03 -2.78 -27.54
C ALA A 394 9.00 -3.20 -26.47
N GLY A 395 7.81 -2.68 -26.56
CA GLY A 395 6.69 -2.90 -25.65
C GLY A 395 6.41 -1.75 -24.69
N ALA A 396 5.17 -1.27 -24.66
CA ALA A 396 4.69 -0.17 -23.83
C ALA A 396 3.89 -0.63 -22.60
N GLY A 397 4.26 -1.75 -22.00
CA GLY A 397 3.87 -2.12 -20.64
C GLY A 397 4.64 -1.29 -19.60
N CYS A 398 4.32 -1.40 -18.31
CA CYS A 398 4.92 -0.57 -17.25
C CYS A 398 6.46 -0.60 -17.23
N ALA A 399 7.07 -1.74 -17.54
CA ALA A 399 8.52 -1.85 -17.62
C ALA A 399 9.12 -1.01 -18.75
N GLY A 400 8.54 -1.09 -19.96
CA GLY A 400 8.98 -0.31 -21.10
C GLY A 400 8.70 1.18 -20.94
N LEU A 401 7.54 1.54 -20.42
CA LEU A 401 7.17 2.94 -20.13
C LEU A 401 8.15 3.59 -19.15
N GLU A 402 8.52 2.88 -18.07
CA GLU A 402 9.48 3.41 -17.09
C GLU A 402 10.90 3.43 -17.63
N ALA A 403 11.33 2.41 -18.38
CA ALA A 403 12.63 2.41 -19.03
C ALA A 403 12.78 3.57 -20.02
N ALA A 404 11.75 3.79 -20.87
CA ALA A 404 11.71 4.91 -21.81
C ALA A 404 11.75 6.27 -21.08
N ARG A 405 10.95 6.43 -20.03
CA ARG A 405 10.92 7.64 -19.20
C ARG A 405 12.31 7.95 -18.62
N ARG A 406 12.96 6.96 -18.03
CA ARG A 406 14.26 7.14 -17.36
C ARG A 406 15.39 7.38 -18.35
N ALA A 407 15.43 6.66 -19.47
CA ALA A 407 16.40 6.89 -20.52
C ALA A 407 16.26 8.30 -21.13
N ALA A 408 15.03 8.74 -21.41
CA ALA A 408 14.77 10.09 -21.90
C ALA A 408 15.13 11.17 -20.88
N PHE A 409 14.82 10.97 -19.59
CA PHE A 409 15.23 11.86 -18.51
C PHE A 409 16.76 12.00 -18.43
N ALA A 410 17.51 10.92 -18.65
CA ALA A 410 18.97 10.95 -18.73
C ALA A 410 19.52 11.62 -20.01
N GLY A 411 18.66 12.07 -20.92
CA GLY A 411 19.03 12.80 -22.13
C GLY A 411 19.23 11.96 -23.39
N HIS A 412 18.85 10.67 -23.36
CA HIS A 412 18.89 9.81 -24.53
C HIS A 412 17.74 10.10 -25.51
N LYS A 413 17.95 9.76 -26.80
CA LYS A 413 16.89 9.77 -27.81
C LYS A 413 16.13 8.46 -27.74
N VAL A 414 14.86 8.49 -27.35
CA VAL A 414 14.07 7.29 -27.11
C VAL A 414 12.94 7.15 -28.12
N ILE A 415 12.85 5.96 -28.73
CA ILE A 415 11.73 5.50 -29.55
C ILE A 415 11.10 4.32 -28.78
N LEU A 416 9.80 4.43 -28.52
CA LEU A 416 9.02 3.37 -27.86
C LEU A 416 8.03 2.79 -28.87
N CYS A 417 8.15 1.51 -29.19
CA CYS A 417 7.26 0.79 -30.09
C CYS A 417 6.32 -0.14 -29.30
N GLU A 418 5.04 -0.14 -29.68
CA GLU A 418 4.01 -1.01 -29.11
C GLU A 418 3.19 -1.65 -30.24
N SER A 419 3.02 -2.96 -30.18
CA SER A 419 2.26 -3.73 -31.20
C SER A 419 0.76 -3.41 -31.16
N ARG A 420 0.23 -3.03 -30.00
CA ARG A 420 -1.18 -2.65 -29.83
C ARG A 420 -1.41 -1.18 -30.18
N ALA A 421 -2.70 -0.83 -30.37
CA ALA A 421 -3.13 0.56 -30.58
C ALA A 421 -3.11 1.43 -29.30
N TRP A 422 -2.61 0.92 -28.18
CA TRP A 422 -2.62 1.59 -26.88
C TRP A 422 -1.47 1.14 -26.00
N ILE A 423 -1.08 2.02 -25.06
CA ILE A 423 -0.05 1.79 -24.06
C ILE A 423 -0.64 1.22 -22.75
N GLY A 424 0.20 0.67 -21.89
CA GLY A 424 -0.15 0.17 -20.54
C GLY A 424 -0.06 -1.34 -20.40
N GLY A 425 -0.04 -2.10 -21.51
CA GLY A 425 0.10 -3.56 -21.46
C GLY A 425 -0.92 -4.22 -20.53
N GLN A 426 -0.52 -5.23 -19.77
CA GLN A 426 -1.40 -5.96 -18.84
C GLN A 426 -2.07 -5.08 -17.77
N VAL A 427 -1.48 -3.94 -17.41
CA VAL A 427 -2.07 -3.00 -16.44
C VAL A 427 -3.40 -2.43 -16.93
N ARG A 428 -3.52 -2.19 -18.24
CA ARG A 428 -4.78 -1.75 -18.84
C ARG A 428 -5.87 -2.80 -18.65
N LEU A 429 -5.55 -4.07 -18.89
CA LEU A 429 -6.49 -5.18 -18.69
C LEU A 429 -6.87 -5.36 -17.21
N ALA A 430 -5.87 -5.30 -16.32
CA ALA A 430 -6.09 -5.39 -14.88
C ALA A 430 -6.97 -4.26 -14.34
N SER A 431 -6.90 -3.06 -14.93
CA SER A 431 -7.73 -1.92 -14.53
C SER A 431 -9.21 -2.04 -14.93
N MET A 432 -9.52 -2.92 -15.87
CA MET A 432 -10.89 -3.21 -16.30
C MET A 432 -11.61 -4.19 -15.34
N MET A 433 -10.88 -4.83 -14.44
CA MET A 433 -11.43 -5.74 -13.45
C MET A 433 -12.23 -4.96 -12.38
N PRO A 434 -13.25 -5.60 -11.77
CA PRO A 434 -14.11 -4.94 -10.78
C PRO A 434 -13.33 -4.30 -9.63
N LYS A 435 -13.64 -3.04 -9.31
CA LYS A 435 -13.01 -2.26 -8.23
C LYS A 435 -11.48 -2.05 -8.38
N ARG A 436 -10.92 -2.23 -9.58
CA ARG A 436 -9.48 -2.12 -9.84
C ARG A 436 -9.10 -0.95 -10.76
N SER A 437 -10.01 -0.02 -11.01
CA SER A 437 -9.76 1.14 -11.87
C SER A 437 -8.52 1.96 -11.46
N ASP A 438 -8.20 2.02 -10.17
CA ASP A 438 -7.04 2.74 -9.65
C ASP A 438 -5.70 2.26 -10.25
N ILE A 439 -5.62 0.99 -10.66
CA ILE A 439 -4.43 0.44 -11.33
C ILE A 439 -4.16 1.16 -12.65
N GLY A 440 -5.20 1.60 -13.32
CA GLY A 440 -5.12 2.32 -14.60
C GLY A 440 -4.58 3.75 -14.48
N ASP A 441 -4.60 4.37 -13.30
CA ASP A 441 -4.18 5.77 -13.11
C ASP A 441 -2.72 6.04 -13.51
N ILE A 442 -1.88 5.01 -13.51
CA ILE A 442 -0.48 5.15 -13.91
C ILE A 442 -0.31 5.35 -15.42
N ILE A 443 -1.27 4.91 -16.26
CA ILE A 443 -1.16 4.94 -17.72
C ILE A 443 -1.16 6.39 -18.23
N PRO A 444 -2.17 7.25 -17.94
CA PRO A 444 -2.17 8.64 -18.39
C PRO A 444 -1.01 9.45 -17.81
N TRP A 445 -0.52 9.07 -16.61
CA TRP A 445 0.67 9.69 -16.05
C TRP A 445 1.91 9.40 -16.91
N TYR A 446 2.16 8.14 -17.30
CA TYR A 446 3.26 7.78 -18.18
C TYR A 446 3.15 8.46 -19.54
N GLU A 447 1.99 8.45 -20.17
CA GLU A 447 1.77 9.12 -21.45
C GLU A 447 2.17 10.60 -21.38
N ARG A 448 1.74 11.29 -20.32
CA ARG A 448 2.09 12.70 -20.10
C ARG A 448 3.59 12.90 -19.87
N GLN A 449 4.23 12.05 -19.04
CA GLN A 449 5.67 12.17 -18.77
C GLN A 449 6.51 11.91 -20.01
N LEU A 450 6.19 10.88 -20.79
CA LEU A 450 6.90 10.55 -22.02
C LEU A 450 6.78 11.68 -23.06
N ASN A 451 5.59 12.26 -23.21
CA ASN A 451 5.37 13.41 -24.09
C ASN A 451 6.20 14.64 -23.65
N LYS A 452 6.26 14.94 -22.34
CA LYS A 452 7.09 16.02 -21.80
C LYS A 452 8.58 15.81 -22.07
N LEU A 453 9.04 14.57 -22.03
CA LEU A 453 10.43 14.19 -22.25
C LEU A 453 10.77 14.01 -23.74
N GLY A 454 9.80 14.19 -24.65
CA GLY A 454 10.00 14.08 -26.08
C GLY A 454 10.26 12.66 -26.59
N VAL A 455 9.72 11.65 -25.90
CA VAL A 455 9.78 10.25 -26.35
C VAL A 455 8.89 10.07 -27.58
N GLU A 456 9.43 9.49 -28.64
CA GLU A 456 8.66 9.12 -29.83
C GLU A 456 7.92 7.80 -29.57
N ILE A 457 6.58 7.84 -29.51
CA ILE A 457 5.73 6.66 -29.28
C ILE A 457 5.15 6.22 -30.62
N ARG A 458 5.40 4.95 -30.99
CA ARG A 458 4.87 4.30 -32.20
C ARG A 458 3.92 3.17 -31.81
N LEU A 459 2.64 3.35 -32.03
CA LEU A 459 1.60 2.33 -31.79
C LEU A 459 1.34 1.52 -33.05
N ASN A 460 0.79 0.30 -32.92
CA ASN A 460 0.58 -0.67 -34.00
C ASN A 460 1.88 -0.97 -34.77
N VAL A 461 3.00 -1.05 -34.06
CA VAL A 461 4.32 -1.31 -34.65
C VAL A 461 4.98 -2.48 -33.92
N ASP A 462 5.15 -3.58 -34.62
CA ASP A 462 5.96 -4.70 -34.18
C ASP A 462 7.45 -4.43 -34.43
N VAL A 463 8.28 -4.69 -33.42
CA VAL A 463 9.74 -4.60 -33.58
C VAL A 463 10.24 -5.89 -34.22
N ASP A 464 10.80 -5.76 -35.43
CA ASP A 464 11.36 -6.86 -36.21
C ASP A 464 12.76 -6.50 -36.75
N ALA A 465 13.32 -7.39 -37.58
CA ALA A 465 14.64 -7.21 -38.15
C ALA A 465 14.72 -5.97 -39.07
N ALA A 466 13.65 -5.70 -39.83
CA ALA A 466 13.61 -4.56 -40.76
C ALA A 466 13.58 -3.24 -40.02
N LEU A 467 12.78 -3.14 -38.95
CA LEU A 467 12.72 -1.96 -38.11
C LEU A 467 14.02 -1.69 -37.36
N LEU A 468 14.72 -2.73 -36.90
CA LEU A 468 16.05 -2.60 -36.29
C LEU A 468 17.09 -2.08 -37.29
N ASP A 469 17.02 -2.52 -38.56
CA ASP A 469 17.91 -2.05 -39.62
C ASP A 469 17.62 -0.60 -40.03
N ASP A 470 16.37 -0.18 -39.98
CA ASP A 470 15.94 1.20 -40.26
C ASP A 470 16.34 2.16 -39.12
N ILE A 471 15.96 1.82 -37.88
CA ILE A 471 16.23 2.66 -36.71
C ILE A 471 17.71 2.69 -36.35
N LYS A 472 18.41 1.56 -36.41
CA LYS A 472 19.80 1.37 -35.96
C LYS A 472 20.01 1.90 -34.54
N PRO A 473 19.34 1.31 -33.55
CA PRO A 473 19.49 1.74 -32.15
C PRO A 473 20.87 1.35 -31.60
N ASP A 474 21.41 2.18 -30.73
CA ASP A 474 22.60 1.84 -29.92
C ASP A 474 22.24 0.84 -28.81
N VAL A 475 21.01 0.91 -28.32
CA VAL A 475 20.47 0.04 -27.25
C VAL A 475 19.06 -0.39 -27.57
N LEU A 476 18.77 -1.69 -27.37
CA LEU A 476 17.43 -2.27 -27.40
C LEU A 476 16.98 -2.66 -25.99
N VAL A 477 15.89 -2.07 -25.53
CA VAL A 477 15.20 -2.51 -24.30
C VAL A 477 14.06 -3.43 -24.69
N ILE A 478 14.13 -4.69 -24.28
CA ILE A 478 13.13 -5.73 -24.55
C ILE A 478 12.15 -5.73 -23.37
N ALA A 479 10.98 -5.13 -23.56
CA ALA A 479 9.90 -5.01 -22.59
C ALA A 479 8.59 -5.67 -23.10
N THR A 480 8.75 -6.73 -23.89
CA THR A 480 7.69 -7.43 -24.62
C THR A 480 6.77 -8.27 -23.71
N GLY A 481 7.04 -8.28 -22.41
CA GLY A 481 6.17 -8.89 -21.41
C GLY A 481 6.13 -10.41 -21.46
N SER A 482 4.98 -10.99 -21.21
CA SER A 482 4.76 -12.44 -21.17
C SER A 482 3.53 -12.83 -22.00
N LEU A 483 3.54 -14.08 -22.46
CA LEU A 483 2.42 -14.69 -23.21
C LEU A 483 1.71 -15.71 -22.32
N PRO A 484 0.39 -15.83 -22.42
CA PRO A 484 -0.34 -16.90 -21.74
C PRO A 484 0.14 -18.27 -22.22
N GLU A 485 0.10 -19.24 -21.33
CA GLU A 485 0.52 -20.61 -21.61
C GLU A 485 -0.52 -21.60 -21.13
N VAL A 486 -0.71 -22.68 -21.90
CA VAL A 486 -1.60 -23.77 -21.50
C VAL A 486 -0.95 -24.54 -20.35
N PRO A 487 -1.62 -24.76 -19.21
CA PRO A 487 -1.06 -25.47 -18.07
C PRO A 487 -1.02 -26.98 -18.31
N LEU A 488 -0.10 -27.42 -19.16
CA LEU A 488 0.09 -28.83 -19.50
C LEU A 488 0.33 -29.69 -18.26
N GLY A 489 -0.34 -30.87 -18.20
CA GLY A 489 -0.27 -31.77 -17.04
C GLY A 489 -1.14 -31.34 -15.84
N PHE A 490 -1.74 -30.14 -15.89
CA PHE A 490 -2.80 -29.76 -14.96
C PHE A 490 -4.17 -29.84 -15.60
N VAL A 491 -4.29 -29.45 -16.87
CA VAL A 491 -5.51 -29.65 -17.67
C VAL A 491 -5.23 -30.62 -18.77
N ASP A 492 -5.87 -31.80 -18.74
CA ASP A 492 -5.83 -32.79 -19.79
C ASP A 492 -7.14 -32.83 -20.57
N GLY A 493 -7.08 -33.36 -21.78
CA GLY A 493 -8.26 -33.55 -22.63
C GLY A 493 -8.67 -32.35 -23.48
N LEU A 494 -7.90 -31.25 -23.46
CA LEU A 494 -8.19 -30.06 -24.28
C LEU A 494 -8.35 -30.39 -25.80
N SER A 495 -7.64 -31.39 -26.28
CA SER A 495 -7.73 -31.85 -27.70
C SER A 495 -9.02 -32.58 -28.02
N HIS A 496 -9.80 -32.99 -27.04
CA HIS A 496 -11.04 -33.76 -27.22
C HIS A 496 -12.32 -32.92 -27.17
N ILE A 497 -12.20 -31.63 -26.82
CA ILE A 497 -13.32 -30.72 -26.65
C ILE A 497 -14.08 -30.52 -27.93
N ARG A 498 -15.42 -30.53 -27.84
CA ARG A 498 -16.36 -30.31 -28.95
C ARG A 498 -17.23 -29.07 -28.75
N ASP A 499 -17.89 -28.99 -27.60
CA ASP A 499 -18.91 -27.97 -27.31
C ASP A 499 -18.48 -27.00 -26.16
N ILE A 500 -17.37 -27.28 -25.46
CA ILE A 500 -16.82 -26.36 -24.44
C ILE A 500 -15.89 -25.33 -25.09
N GLU A 501 -16.13 -24.06 -24.86
CA GLU A 501 -15.23 -23.01 -25.29
C GLU A 501 -14.01 -22.91 -24.35
N VAL A 502 -12.80 -22.82 -24.90
CA VAL A 502 -11.56 -22.59 -24.13
C VAL A 502 -11.00 -21.24 -24.51
N LEU A 503 -10.84 -20.39 -23.49
CA LEU A 503 -10.34 -19.03 -23.65
C LEU A 503 -9.05 -18.84 -22.84
N MET A 504 -8.08 -18.18 -23.44
CA MET A 504 -6.99 -17.56 -22.69
C MET A 504 -7.51 -16.25 -22.09
N ILE A 505 -6.90 -15.85 -20.95
CA ILE A 505 -7.29 -14.62 -20.27
C ILE A 505 -7.24 -13.39 -21.16
N ASP A 506 -6.24 -13.30 -22.04
CA ASP A 506 -6.05 -12.16 -22.93
C ASP A 506 -7.22 -12.06 -23.92
N GLU A 507 -7.72 -13.18 -24.48
CA GLU A 507 -8.88 -13.25 -25.38
C GLU A 507 -10.17 -12.81 -24.69
N LEU A 508 -10.38 -13.22 -23.44
CA LEU A 508 -11.56 -12.83 -22.67
C LEU A 508 -11.63 -11.32 -22.43
N VAL A 509 -10.50 -10.68 -22.15
CA VAL A 509 -10.47 -9.28 -21.71
C VAL A 509 -10.19 -8.32 -22.86
N GLU A 510 -9.22 -8.62 -23.74
CA GLU A 510 -8.85 -7.76 -24.86
C GLU A 510 -9.90 -7.82 -25.98
N ASP A 511 -10.30 -9.01 -26.36
CA ASP A 511 -11.22 -9.23 -27.48
C ASP A 511 -12.68 -9.15 -27.03
N ALA A 512 -12.93 -8.95 -25.72
CA ALA A 512 -14.27 -8.93 -25.12
C ALA A 512 -15.11 -10.16 -25.53
N ARG A 513 -14.47 -11.32 -25.70
CA ARG A 513 -15.17 -12.56 -26.05
C ARG A 513 -16.13 -12.95 -24.94
N LEU A 514 -17.33 -13.30 -25.34
CA LEU A 514 -18.36 -13.70 -24.40
C LEU A 514 -18.15 -15.17 -24.01
N THR A 515 -18.28 -15.43 -22.71
CA THR A 515 -18.36 -16.81 -22.18
C THR A 515 -19.80 -17.32 -22.21
N GLY A 516 -19.95 -18.62 -22.14
CA GLY A 516 -21.23 -19.27 -21.77
C GLY A 516 -21.65 -18.86 -20.34
N ASP A 517 -22.62 -19.60 -19.80
CA ASP A 517 -23.21 -19.25 -18.50
C ASP A 517 -22.54 -19.95 -17.32
N THR A 518 -21.82 -21.06 -17.55
CA THR A 518 -21.16 -21.84 -16.49
C THR A 518 -19.68 -21.98 -16.77
N VAL A 519 -18.88 -21.19 -16.10
CA VAL A 519 -17.47 -21.01 -16.40
C VAL A 519 -16.57 -21.68 -15.36
N LEU A 520 -15.59 -22.46 -15.82
CA LEU A 520 -14.48 -22.94 -15.02
C LEU A 520 -13.26 -22.06 -15.24
N VAL A 521 -12.79 -21.38 -14.20
CA VAL A 521 -11.52 -20.65 -14.21
C VAL A 521 -10.42 -21.58 -13.69
N VAL A 522 -9.39 -21.79 -14.48
CA VAL A 522 -8.22 -22.60 -14.13
C VAL A 522 -7.09 -21.69 -13.70
N GLY A 523 -6.69 -21.80 -12.45
CA GLY A 523 -5.72 -20.93 -11.77
C GLY A 523 -6.40 -20.01 -10.76
N GLY A 524 -6.01 -20.12 -9.51
CA GLY A 524 -6.60 -19.41 -8.37
C GLY A 524 -5.66 -18.36 -7.74
N ASP A 525 -4.64 -17.93 -8.46
CA ASP A 525 -3.80 -16.82 -8.03
C ASP A 525 -4.38 -15.46 -8.50
N GLN A 526 -3.60 -14.43 -8.48
CA GLN A 526 -4.02 -13.05 -8.72
C GLN A 526 -4.93 -12.89 -9.96
N ILE A 527 -4.52 -13.41 -11.10
CA ILE A 527 -5.25 -13.26 -12.37
C ILE A 527 -6.59 -14.01 -12.30
N GLY A 528 -6.55 -15.30 -11.92
CA GLY A 528 -7.76 -16.14 -11.93
C GLY A 528 -8.82 -15.66 -10.94
N LEU A 529 -8.43 -15.20 -9.74
CA LEU A 529 -9.38 -14.62 -8.79
C LEU A 529 -10.06 -13.35 -9.33
N GLN A 530 -9.32 -12.49 -10.02
CA GLN A 530 -9.86 -11.27 -10.63
C GLN A 530 -10.81 -11.58 -11.78
N VAL A 531 -10.47 -12.57 -12.59
CA VAL A 531 -11.34 -13.05 -13.68
C VAL A 531 -12.61 -13.68 -13.12
N ALA A 532 -12.49 -14.50 -12.07
CA ALA A 532 -13.66 -15.09 -11.42
C ALA A 532 -14.61 -14.00 -10.87
N ASP A 533 -14.06 -12.92 -10.27
CA ASP A 533 -14.84 -11.77 -9.81
C ASP A 533 -15.52 -11.03 -10.97
N TYR A 534 -14.79 -10.83 -12.07
CA TYR A 534 -15.29 -10.18 -13.29
C TYR A 534 -16.45 -10.94 -13.93
N LEU A 535 -16.35 -12.27 -14.04
CA LEU A 535 -17.38 -13.13 -14.61
C LEU A 535 -18.60 -13.23 -13.69
N ALA A 536 -18.38 -13.45 -12.39
CA ALA A 536 -19.45 -13.51 -11.40
C ALA A 536 -20.25 -12.20 -11.30
N GLU A 537 -19.60 -11.03 -11.43
CA GLU A 537 -20.28 -9.73 -11.48
C GLU A 537 -21.20 -9.57 -12.70
N ARG A 538 -20.91 -10.33 -13.77
CA ARG A 538 -21.75 -10.40 -14.98
C ARG A 538 -22.82 -11.49 -14.94
N GLY A 539 -23.02 -12.08 -13.76
CA GLY A 539 -24.08 -13.07 -13.53
C GLY A 539 -23.74 -14.48 -13.99
N LYS A 540 -22.46 -14.77 -14.31
CA LYS A 540 -22.03 -16.12 -14.69
C LYS A 540 -21.91 -17.02 -13.47
N ALA A 541 -22.25 -18.30 -13.60
CA ALA A 541 -21.98 -19.32 -12.60
C ALA A 541 -20.50 -19.75 -12.69
N VAL A 542 -19.70 -19.35 -11.69
CA VAL A 542 -18.25 -19.52 -11.75
C VAL A 542 -17.75 -20.55 -10.76
N ALA A 543 -16.90 -21.45 -11.23
CA ALA A 543 -16.05 -22.30 -10.42
C ALA A 543 -14.58 -21.95 -10.68
N ILE A 544 -13.74 -21.98 -9.64
CA ILE A 544 -12.31 -21.75 -9.77
C ILE A 544 -11.53 -22.91 -9.13
N VAL A 545 -10.54 -23.41 -9.83
CA VAL A 545 -9.66 -24.49 -9.39
C VAL A 545 -8.23 -23.99 -9.21
N GLU A 546 -7.58 -24.42 -8.11
CA GLU A 546 -6.20 -24.02 -7.79
C GLU A 546 -5.39 -25.24 -7.32
N ARG A 547 -4.16 -25.34 -7.83
CA ARG A 547 -3.19 -26.37 -7.46
C ARG A 547 -2.63 -26.17 -6.05
N ALA A 548 -2.41 -24.90 -5.68
CA ALA A 548 -1.86 -24.51 -4.38
C ALA A 548 -2.86 -24.72 -3.24
N ALA A 549 -2.34 -24.75 -2.01
CA ALA A 549 -3.14 -24.86 -0.78
C ALA A 549 -3.91 -23.56 -0.46
N HIS A 550 -3.53 -22.46 -1.06
CA HIS A 550 -4.13 -21.15 -0.83
C HIS A 550 -4.42 -20.44 -2.15
N PHE A 551 -5.46 -19.64 -2.16
CA PHE A 551 -5.80 -18.75 -3.26
C PHE A 551 -5.07 -17.40 -3.11
N GLY A 552 -4.60 -16.82 -4.24
CA GLY A 552 -4.10 -15.45 -4.29
C GLY A 552 -2.81 -15.22 -3.51
N GLU A 553 -1.86 -16.12 -3.54
CA GLU A 553 -0.60 -16.00 -2.80
C GLU A 553 0.25 -14.80 -3.22
N LYS A 554 0.14 -14.37 -4.49
CA LYS A 554 0.83 -13.18 -5.03
C LYS A 554 0.14 -11.86 -4.70
N LEU A 555 -1.08 -11.88 -4.16
CA LEU A 555 -1.78 -10.69 -3.72
C LEU A 555 -1.30 -10.23 -2.34
N ALA A 556 -1.33 -8.92 -2.09
CA ALA A 556 -1.21 -8.39 -0.74
C ALA A 556 -2.33 -8.93 0.15
N THR A 557 -2.03 -9.18 1.42
CA THR A 557 -2.95 -9.80 2.38
C THR A 557 -4.28 -9.06 2.48
N SER A 558 -4.26 -7.73 2.50
CA SER A 558 -5.47 -6.90 2.55
C SER A 558 -6.28 -7.00 1.25
N ASP A 559 -5.62 -6.96 0.09
CA ASP A 559 -6.24 -7.08 -1.24
C ASP A 559 -6.92 -8.45 -1.38
N ARG A 560 -6.20 -9.53 -1.03
CA ARG A 560 -6.68 -10.91 -1.06
C ARG A 560 -7.95 -11.11 -0.22
N ARG A 561 -7.99 -10.57 1.01
CA ARG A 561 -9.14 -10.71 1.90
C ARG A 561 -10.42 -10.13 1.31
N PHE A 562 -10.36 -8.93 0.74
CA PHE A 562 -11.52 -8.32 0.09
C PHE A 562 -11.96 -9.10 -1.14
N LEU A 563 -11.02 -9.52 -1.99
CA LEU A 563 -11.35 -10.24 -3.21
C LEU A 563 -12.01 -11.61 -2.89
N ILE A 564 -11.44 -12.36 -1.95
CA ILE A 564 -12.03 -13.64 -1.52
C ILE A 564 -13.44 -13.44 -0.94
N ARG A 565 -13.66 -12.39 -0.12
CA ARG A 565 -15.00 -12.07 0.42
C ARG A 565 -16.01 -11.80 -0.71
N ARG A 566 -15.65 -10.99 -1.70
CA ARG A 566 -16.49 -10.72 -2.88
C ARG A 566 -16.86 -12.00 -3.64
N LEU A 567 -15.89 -12.90 -3.82
CA LEU A 567 -16.15 -14.19 -4.48
C LEU A 567 -17.11 -15.07 -3.68
N VAL A 568 -17.00 -15.06 -2.33
CA VAL A 568 -17.96 -15.77 -1.45
C VAL A 568 -19.35 -15.17 -1.59
N GLU A 569 -19.48 -13.86 -1.50
CA GLU A 569 -20.76 -13.14 -1.60
C GLU A 569 -21.45 -13.36 -2.96
N LYS A 570 -20.68 -13.55 -4.03
CA LYS A 570 -21.17 -13.84 -5.37
C LYS A 570 -21.39 -15.34 -5.64
N GLY A 571 -21.18 -16.20 -4.65
CA GLY A 571 -21.41 -17.64 -4.78
C GLY A 571 -20.40 -18.39 -5.64
N VAL A 572 -19.21 -17.83 -5.88
CA VAL A 572 -18.15 -18.50 -6.66
C VAL A 572 -17.67 -19.75 -5.92
N LYS A 573 -17.77 -20.91 -6.60
CA LYS A 573 -17.25 -22.19 -6.09
C LYS A 573 -15.73 -22.21 -6.18
N ARG A 574 -15.03 -22.62 -5.11
CA ARG A 574 -13.57 -22.52 -5.02
C ARG A 574 -12.98 -23.85 -4.56
N TYR A 575 -12.14 -24.46 -5.40
CA TYR A 575 -11.51 -25.74 -5.17
C TYR A 575 -9.99 -25.56 -5.14
N LYS A 576 -9.36 -25.89 -4.03
CA LYS A 576 -7.91 -25.83 -3.79
C LYS A 576 -7.30 -27.21 -3.67
N ASN A 577 -5.95 -27.31 -3.74
CA ASN A 577 -5.23 -28.60 -3.76
C ASN A 577 -5.72 -29.51 -4.89
N VAL A 578 -6.15 -28.94 -6.01
CA VAL A 578 -6.56 -29.71 -7.17
C VAL A 578 -5.32 -30.23 -7.89
N GLU A 579 -5.26 -31.54 -8.05
CA GLU A 579 -4.13 -32.23 -8.67
C GLU A 579 -4.21 -32.10 -10.20
N LYS A 580 -5.44 -32.16 -10.74
CA LYS A 580 -5.68 -32.22 -12.17
C LYS A 580 -7.13 -31.86 -12.53
N VAL A 581 -7.30 -31.24 -13.67
CA VAL A 581 -8.58 -31.12 -14.39
C VAL A 581 -8.54 -32.04 -15.59
N ASP A 582 -9.54 -32.89 -15.77
CA ASP A 582 -9.60 -33.92 -16.79
C ASP A 582 -10.90 -33.77 -17.60
N ILE A 583 -10.77 -33.47 -18.90
CA ILE A 583 -11.88 -33.25 -19.81
C ILE A 583 -12.07 -34.49 -20.65
N GLN A 584 -13.23 -35.08 -20.58
CA GLN A 584 -13.58 -36.32 -21.30
C GLN A 584 -14.05 -36.03 -22.74
N PRO A 585 -13.98 -37.01 -23.66
CA PRO A 585 -14.49 -36.86 -25.01
C PRO A 585 -16.01 -36.57 -25.11
N THR A 586 -16.72 -36.69 -24.00
CA THR A 586 -18.16 -36.34 -23.83
C THR A 586 -18.37 -34.92 -23.34
N ASP A 587 -17.31 -34.09 -23.26
CA ASP A 587 -17.29 -32.74 -22.66
C ASP A 587 -17.65 -32.73 -21.16
N ASP A 588 -17.53 -33.87 -20.49
CA ASP A 588 -17.60 -33.94 -19.03
C ASP A 588 -16.30 -33.45 -18.42
N VAL A 589 -16.40 -32.41 -17.60
CA VAL A 589 -15.23 -31.87 -16.88
C VAL A 589 -15.15 -32.49 -15.47
N TRP A 590 -13.99 -33.04 -15.14
CA TRP A 590 -13.72 -33.63 -13.84
C TRP A 590 -12.51 -32.96 -13.19
N MET A 591 -12.51 -32.86 -11.90
CA MET A 591 -11.32 -32.52 -11.12
C MET A 591 -10.87 -33.69 -10.25
N ILE A 592 -9.58 -33.77 -9.98
CA ILE A 592 -8.95 -34.74 -9.08
C ILE A 592 -8.36 -33.97 -7.90
N CYS A 593 -8.80 -34.31 -6.69
CA CYS A 593 -8.37 -33.66 -5.46
C CYS A 593 -8.26 -34.73 -4.35
N GLY A 594 -7.07 -34.87 -3.75
CA GLY A 594 -6.79 -35.89 -2.73
C GLY A 594 -7.03 -37.31 -3.25
N GLY A 595 -6.72 -37.58 -4.54
CA GLY A 595 -6.95 -38.84 -5.22
C GLY A 595 -8.44 -39.14 -5.52
N LYS A 596 -9.36 -38.26 -5.17
CA LYS A 596 -10.80 -38.40 -5.46
C LYS A 596 -11.15 -37.63 -6.73
N ARG A 597 -11.99 -38.27 -7.55
CA ARG A 597 -12.50 -37.69 -8.79
C ARG A 597 -13.90 -37.12 -8.56
N GLU A 598 -14.10 -35.82 -8.86
CA GLU A 598 -15.36 -35.11 -8.72
C GLU A 598 -15.75 -34.49 -10.06
N ARG A 599 -17.00 -34.62 -10.49
CA ARG A 599 -17.53 -34.03 -11.72
C ARG A 599 -17.91 -32.58 -11.46
N LEU A 600 -17.51 -31.69 -12.37
CA LEU A 600 -17.96 -30.30 -12.45
C LEU A 600 -19.06 -30.20 -13.50
N PRO A 601 -20.34 -30.17 -13.10
CA PRO A 601 -21.42 -30.31 -14.05
C PRO A 601 -21.68 -29.01 -14.83
N GLY A 602 -22.04 -29.14 -16.12
CA GLY A 602 -22.56 -28.05 -16.92
C GLY A 602 -21.56 -26.99 -17.32
N ILE A 603 -20.26 -27.27 -17.25
CA ILE A 603 -19.24 -26.34 -17.73
C ILE A 603 -19.36 -26.19 -19.24
N ASP A 604 -19.58 -24.97 -19.71
CA ASP A 604 -19.65 -24.60 -21.11
C ASP A 604 -18.44 -23.77 -21.58
N THR A 605 -17.69 -23.20 -20.61
CA THR A 605 -16.49 -22.40 -20.90
C THR A 605 -15.39 -22.70 -19.89
N ILE A 606 -14.16 -22.82 -20.37
CA ILE A 606 -12.95 -22.92 -19.53
C ILE A 606 -12.08 -21.71 -19.81
N VAL A 607 -11.71 -20.96 -18.77
CA VAL A 607 -10.77 -19.83 -18.86
C VAL A 607 -9.45 -20.22 -18.22
N LEU A 608 -8.38 -20.24 -19.02
CA LEU A 608 -7.02 -20.53 -18.58
C LEU A 608 -6.35 -19.23 -18.08
N ALA A 609 -6.13 -19.12 -16.77
CA ALA A 609 -5.79 -17.87 -16.11
C ALA A 609 -4.55 -17.96 -15.18
N ASN A 610 -3.68 -18.93 -15.37
CA ASN A 610 -2.58 -19.16 -14.41
C ASN A 610 -1.17 -19.10 -14.99
N GLU A 611 -0.87 -19.73 -16.11
CA GLU A 611 0.50 -19.85 -16.59
C GLU A 611 0.81 -18.83 -17.68
N ARG A 612 2.00 -18.20 -17.55
CA ARG A 612 2.54 -17.27 -18.53
C ARG A 612 4.03 -17.55 -18.73
N ARG A 613 4.54 -17.38 -19.94
CA ARG A 613 5.96 -17.50 -20.27
C ARG A 613 6.55 -16.19 -20.76
N PRO A 614 7.83 -15.90 -20.46
CA PRO A 614 8.50 -14.71 -20.96
C PRO A 614 8.48 -14.62 -22.49
N ASN A 615 8.25 -13.42 -23.01
CA ASN A 615 8.31 -13.15 -24.43
C ASN A 615 9.65 -12.48 -24.78
N ILE A 616 10.64 -13.28 -25.16
CA ILE A 616 12.02 -12.85 -25.41
C ILE A 616 12.50 -13.02 -26.85
N PHE A 617 11.58 -13.13 -27.81
CA PHE A 617 11.94 -13.42 -29.22
C PHE A 617 12.93 -12.43 -29.82
N LEU A 618 12.98 -11.17 -29.35
CA LEU A 618 13.91 -10.15 -29.81
C LEU A 618 15.36 -10.35 -29.32
N ALA A 619 15.59 -11.18 -28.30
CA ALA A 619 16.92 -11.32 -27.70
C ALA A 619 17.95 -11.92 -28.67
N GLU A 620 17.57 -13.01 -29.37
CA GLU A 620 18.43 -13.60 -30.39
C GLU A 620 18.67 -12.67 -31.59
N LEU A 621 17.65 -11.90 -31.96
CA LEU A 621 17.77 -10.96 -33.06
C LEU A 621 18.75 -9.82 -32.74
N ALA A 622 18.73 -9.32 -31.50
CA ALA A 622 19.68 -8.33 -31.02
C ALA A 622 21.12 -8.87 -31.02
N ASP A 623 21.32 -10.12 -30.57
CA ASP A 623 22.63 -10.79 -30.60
C ASP A 623 23.18 -10.91 -32.03
N LYS A 624 22.37 -11.41 -32.97
CA LYS A 624 22.73 -11.52 -34.38
C LYS A 624 23.13 -10.19 -35.02
N LYS A 625 22.57 -9.08 -34.53
CA LYS A 625 22.87 -7.73 -35.05
C LYS A 625 23.95 -6.99 -34.24
N GLY A 626 24.46 -7.57 -33.15
CA GLY A 626 25.46 -6.95 -32.28
C GLY A 626 24.91 -5.69 -31.54
N ILE A 627 23.59 -5.63 -31.26
CA ILE A 627 22.96 -4.53 -30.56
C ILE A 627 23.01 -4.80 -29.06
N GLU A 628 23.47 -3.81 -28.28
CA GLU A 628 23.37 -3.89 -26.79
C GLU A 628 21.90 -4.04 -26.39
N LYS A 629 21.60 -5.05 -25.56
CA LYS A 629 20.23 -5.32 -25.13
C LYS A 629 20.06 -5.38 -23.63
N HIS A 630 18.88 -5.01 -23.17
CA HIS A 630 18.41 -5.17 -21.79
C HIS A 630 17.01 -5.75 -21.81
N ILE A 631 16.75 -6.73 -20.94
CA ILE A 631 15.45 -7.37 -20.82
C ILE A 631 14.83 -6.93 -19.50
N VAL A 632 13.57 -6.43 -19.53
CA VAL A 632 12.88 -5.84 -18.37
C VAL A 632 11.45 -6.36 -18.23
N GLY A 633 10.92 -6.29 -17.01
CA GLY A 633 9.58 -6.74 -16.68
C GLY A 633 9.42 -8.26 -16.89
N ASP A 634 8.21 -8.69 -17.24
CA ASP A 634 7.87 -10.10 -17.41
C ASP A 634 8.68 -10.80 -18.53
N ALA A 635 9.23 -10.05 -19.47
CA ALA A 635 10.15 -10.60 -20.46
C ALA A 635 11.44 -11.12 -19.79
N GLY A 636 11.85 -10.59 -18.64
CA GLY A 636 12.98 -11.06 -17.84
C GLY A 636 12.65 -12.22 -16.91
N GLY A 637 11.38 -12.58 -16.74
CA GLY A 637 10.90 -13.68 -15.91
C GLY A 637 9.57 -13.37 -15.23
N VAL A 638 8.82 -14.41 -14.91
CA VAL A 638 7.49 -14.33 -14.27
C VAL A 638 7.33 -15.28 -13.08
N ALA A 639 8.24 -16.24 -12.93
CA ALA A 639 8.08 -17.38 -12.01
C ALA A 639 8.71 -17.17 -10.64
N ALA A 640 9.77 -16.34 -10.54
CA ALA A 640 10.46 -16.12 -9.27
C ALA A 640 9.60 -15.23 -8.34
N GLU A 641 9.83 -15.37 -7.04
CA GLU A 641 9.19 -14.54 -6.03
C GLU A 641 9.38 -13.04 -6.32
N GLY A 642 8.31 -12.28 -6.23
CA GLY A 642 8.29 -10.86 -6.55
C GLY A 642 8.23 -10.50 -8.04
N GLN A 643 8.39 -11.47 -8.97
CA GLN A 643 8.22 -11.26 -10.41
C GLN A 643 6.73 -11.34 -10.83
N GLY A 644 6.42 -10.93 -12.07
CA GLY A 644 5.05 -10.95 -12.58
C GLY A 644 4.16 -9.90 -11.91
N THR A 645 4.74 -8.82 -11.39
CA THR A 645 4.02 -7.73 -10.71
C THR A 645 4.31 -6.37 -11.37
N ILE A 646 3.38 -5.43 -11.19
CA ILE A 646 3.57 -4.02 -11.64
C ILE A 646 4.84 -3.43 -10.99
N MET A 647 5.06 -3.73 -9.71
CA MET A 647 6.22 -3.26 -8.95
C MET A 647 7.54 -3.73 -9.57
N ALA A 648 7.68 -5.04 -9.84
CA ALA A 648 8.87 -5.59 -10.46
C ALA A 648 9.10 -5.03 -11.88
N ALA A 649 8.02 -4.87 -12.64
CA ALA A 649 8.08 -4.30 -13.98
C ALA A 649 8.64 -2.86 -13.95
N ILE A 650 8.09 -2.00 -13.10
CA ILE A 650 8.53 -0.62 -12.93
C ILE A 650 9.97 -0.56 -12.39
N ALA A 651 10.30 -1.35 -11.38
CA ALA A 651 11.64 -1.36 -10.78
C ALA A 651 12.73 -1.77 -11.79
N THR A 652 12.50 -2.83 -12.58
CA THR A 652 13.46 -3.28 -13.60
C THR A 652 13.60 -2.27 -14.73
N GLY A 653 12.49 -1.66 -15.19
CA GLY A 653 12.51 -0.59 -16.18
C GLY A 653 13.25 0.65 -15.69
N TYR A 654 13.03 1.06 -14.46
CA TYR A 654 13.71 2.18 -13.80
C TYR A 654 15.24 1.96 -13.74
N ASP A 655 15.66 0.79 -13.22
CA ASP A 655 17.08 0.50 -13.04
C ASP A 655 17.82 0.39 -14.37
N VAL A 656 17.22 -0.21 -15.40
CA VAL A 656 17.80 -0.25 -16.75
C VAL A 656 17.84 1.13 -17.38
N GLY A 657 16.73 1.86 -17.40
CA GLY A 657 16.70 3.20 -18.02
C GLY A 657 17.65 4.21 -17.37
N ARG A 658 18.05 3.98 -16.12
CA ARG A 658 19.06 4.79 -15.40
C ARG A 658 20.50 4.39 -15.77
N ARG A 659 20.75 3.11 -16.08
CA ARG A 659 22.10 2.60 -16.42
C ARG A 659 22.52 2.92 -17.84
N ILE A 660 21.59 2.89 -18.80
CA ILE A 660 21.82 3.29 -20.19
C ILE A 660 22.44 4.67 -20.25
#